data_a9f8e6dee751d078bf5ad75a61a05be9
#
_entry.id   a9f8e6dee751d078bf5ad75a61a05be9
#
_cell.length_a   1.000
_cell.length_b   1.000
_cell.length_c   1.000
_cell.angle_alpha   90.00
_cell.angle_beta   90.00
_cell.angle_gamma   90.00
#
_symmetry.space_group_name_H-M   'P 1'
#
loop_
_entity.id
_entity.type
_entity.pdbx_description
1 polymer ?
#
loop_
_entity_poly.entity_id
_entity_poly.type
_entity_poly.pdbx_seq_one_letter_code
_entity_poly.pdbx_strand_id
1 'polypeptide(L)'
;MKLSFSTRGWASLSWDEMVGEAAEMHFSGIEPYNPMRCAALTEKGGPFHKYSVMPTWRALREKGLSIPCLDSSCDLSEKDPAALEELSAMIGLAADLRAPYVCAYASADAMETVKANIAALLPLCAEAGVTLLVKTSGIFSDTARLRDLMNGFASDSLAVLWDVHHPYRDKGESPAQSISNLGAYVKHVHLRDSEDDGSYTLIGEGSFPVQEVIDALWSIDYDAFISLEWKPQWMPDFTQRDVILPFFVNYMERFERDRIHKELLYPNHDGSGWYVWKKDELIDLTFPQVLDRMVEEFPDQYCFKYTTLDYTRTYAQFRDDVDAFARALISLGVKPGSKVTVWATNVPAWYISFWAAAKIGAVLVTMNTAYKIHEAEYLLRQSDTHTLVMIEGALDSKYNEIVAELCPEIASAKAGEPLHCSRLPFLRNVITVGFRMKGCLTFDEAMARKSLVSQESMQAMAAAVRPDDVCNMQYTSGTTGFPKGVMLTHYNVVNNGKCIGDRMGLSTADRMMIQVPMFHCFGMVLSMTSCMTHGATMCPMPYFSAGSSLACINQEHITCFNGVPTMFIAMFNHPEYRNTDFSYMRTGIMAGSGCPPELMKRAARPDEMNMRGIVSVYGQTETAPGNTMSSWTDSLEVRTETVGYAFPYVQCKVVDPETGREVPPGVNGEFCAKGYNQMKGYYKMPEATRQTIDEEGWLHSGDLACRDEAGNYKITGRLKDMIIRGGENIYPKEIEEFIYTHPAVKDVQVIGVPDKKYGEEAMACIVLHEGQRVTEEEMRAFIMGRLARHKVPRYIDFVEGFPMNAAGKILKYKMREEAVKKLNL
;
A
#
# COMPACT_ATOMS: atom_id res chain seq x y z
N MET A 1 -0.87 -20.94 3.49
CA MET A 1 0.09 -21.86 4.17
C MET A 1 1.28 -22.06 3.26
N LYS A 2 2.49 -22.15 3.81
CA LYS A 2 3.74 -22.35 3.04
C LYS A 2 4.07 -23.83 3.00
N LEU A 3 4.55 -24.31 1.86
CA LEU A 3 4.91 -25.69 1.71
C LEU A 3 6.40 -25.91 1.92
N SER A 4 6.75 -26.95 2.65
CA SER A 4 8.12 -27.45 2.80
C SER A 4 8.13 -28.99 2.76
N PHE A 5 9.31 -29.57 2.70
CA PHE A 5 9.47 -31.00 2.86
C PHE A 5 10.68 -31.33 3.75
N SER A 6 10.56 -32.42 4.50
CA SER A 6 11.66 -32.92 5.32
C SER A 6 12.69 -33.65 4.47
N THR A 7 13.98 -33.37 4.68
CA THR A 7 15.08 -34.06 3.97
C THR A 7 15.23 -35.52 4.39
N ARG A 8 14.45 -36.00 5.35
CA ARG A 8 14.47 -37.38 5.86
C ARG A 8 14.26 -38.45 4.78
N GLY A 9 13.45 -38.14 3.78
CA GLY A 9 13.14 -39.01 2.66
C GLY A 9 14.18 -38.98 1.54
N TRP A 10 15.07 -38.03 1.54
CA TRP A 10 15.93 -37.66 0.39
C TRP A 10 17.42 -37.70 0.73
N ALA A 11 17.83 -38.57 1.66
CA ALA A 11 19.24 -38.66 2.13
C ALA A 11 20.26 -38.98 1.04
N SER A 12 19.85 -39.40 -0.15
CA SER A 12 20.71 -39.65 -1.31
C SER A 12 21.02 -38.40 -2.12
N LEU A 13 20.31 -37.28 -1.91
CA LEU A 13 20.50 -36.04 -2.61
C LEU A 13 21.51 -35.14 -1.90
N SER A 14 22.31 -34.43 -2.68
CA SER A 14 23.10 -33.30 -2.15
C SER A 14 22.19 -32.14 -1.76
N TRP A 15 22.72 -31.23 -0.94
CA TRP A 15 21.99 -30.03 -0.56
C TRP A 15 21.57 -29.16 -1.76
N ASP A 16 22.48 -28.99 -2.73
CA ASP A 16 22.22 -28.18 -3.91
C ASP A 16 21.11 -28.76 -4.80
N GLU A 17 21.07 -30.10 -4.92
CA GLU A 17 19.99 -30.79 -5.63
C GLU A 17 18.64 -30.57 -4.91
N MET A 18 18.58 -30.70 -3.57
CA MET A 18 17.37 -30.46 -2.79
C MET A 18 16.88 -29.00 -2.92
N VAL A 19 17.81 -28.04 -2.93
CA VAL A 19 17.51 -26.61 -3.15
C VAL A 19 17.01 -26.34 -4.58
N GLY A 20 17.57 -27.04 -5.58
CA GLY A 20 17.09 -26.96 -6.96
C GLY A 20 15.65 -27.46 -7.09
N GLU A 21 15.39 -28.69 -6.63
CA GLU A 21 14.07 -29.33 -6.65
C GLU A 21 13.01 -28.48 -5.91
N ALA A 22 13.36 -27.98 -4.71
CA ALA A 22 12.45 -27.14 -3.95
C ALA A 22 12.03 -25.86 -4.72
N ALA A 23 13.00 -25.23 -5.37
CA ALA A 23 12.73 -24.01 -6.14
C ALA A 23 11.91 -24.28 -7.41
N GLU A 24 12.21 -25.36 -8.14
CA GLU A 24 11.49 -25.76 -9.36
C GLU A 24 10.04 -26.16 -9.08
N MET A 25 9.78 -26.78 -7.91
CA MET A 25 8.45 -27.21 -7.51
C MET A 25 7.69 -26.20 -6.65
N HIS A 26 8.18 -24.96 -6.58
CA HIS A 26 7.50 -23.87 -5.84
C HIS A 26 7.31 -24.10 -4.34
N PHE A 27 8.17 -24.88 -3.69
CA PHE A 27 8.23 -24.92 -2.24
C PHE A 27 8.71 -23.58 -1.67
N SER A 28 8.30 -23.27 -0.47
CA SER A 28 8.76 -22.07 0.28
C SER A 28 9.87 -22.41 1.29
N GLY A 29 10.14 -23.70 1.53
CA GLY A 29 11.15 -24.12 2.48
C GLY A 29 11.63 -25.57 2.36
N ILE A 30 12.76 -25.84 2.99
CA ILE A 30 13.35 -27.17 3.15
C ILE A 30 13.62 -27.38 4.63
N GLU A 31 13.22 -28.54 5.17
CA GLU A 31 13.40 -28.91 6.57
C GLU A 31 14.52 -29.92 6.74
N PRO A 32 15.73 -29.52 7.17
CA PRO A 32 16.84 -30.43 7.40
C PRO A 32 16.57 -31.38 8.56
N TYR A 33 16.65 -32.70 8.30
CA TYR A 33 16.53 -33.75 9.30
C TYR A 33 17.91 -34.19 9.80
N ASN A 34 18.12 -34.21 11.12
CA ASN A 34 19.37 -34.57 11.79
C ASN A 34 20.64 -33.93 11.17
N PRO A 35 20.66 -32.62 10.91
CA PRO A 35 21.80 -32.00 10.24
C PRO A 35 23.11 -32.18 10.98
N MET A 36 23.11 -32.26 12.33
CA MET A 36 24.32 -32.47 13.13
C MET A 36 24.93 -33.86 12.94
N ARG A 37 24.15 -34.84 12.50
CA ARG A 37 24.61 -36.20 12.20
C ARG A 37 24.97 -36.41 10.74
N CYS A 38 24.93 -35.35 9.93
CA CYS A 38 25.26 -35.38 8.50
C CYS A 38 26.56 -34.60 8.24
N ALA A 39 27.68 -35.28 8.14
CA ALA A 39 28.99 -34.69 7.88
C ALA A 39 28.99 -33.82 6.60
N ALA A 40 28.29 -34.27 5.55
CA ALA A 40 28.19 -33.52 4.29
C ALA A 40 27.54 -32.11 4.46
N LEU A 41 26.73 -31.91 5.48
CA LEU A 41 26.11 -30.62 5.78
C LEU A 41 26.98 -29.74 6.69
N THR A 42 27.62 -30.30 7.72
CA THR A 42 28.24 -29.53 8.81
C THR A 42 29.76 -29.50 8.80
N GLU A 43 30.45 -30.43 8.10
CA GLU A 43 31.91 -30.43 7.98
C GLU A 43 32.41 -29.36 7.01
N LYS A 44 33.74 -29.16 6.97
CA LYS A 44 34.39 -28.18 6.11
C LYS A 44 34.04 -28.39 4.63
N GLY A 45 33.40 -27.39 4.06
CA GLY A 45 32.87 -27.44 2.67
C GLY A 45 31.38 -27.71 2.62
N GLY A 46 30.75 -28.15 3.70
CA GLY A 46 29.31 -28.32 3.76
C GLY A 46 28.56 -26.99 3.90
N PRO A 47 27.28 -26.94 3.49
CA PRO A 47 26.48 -25.72 3.49
C PRO A 47 26.21 -25.14 4.88
N PHE A 48 26.21 -25.96 5.93
CA PHE A 48 25.97 -25.55 7.31
C PHE A 48 27.23 -25.40 8.14
N HIS A 49 28.42 -25.52 7.50
CA HIS A 49 29.66 -25.20 8.17
C HIS A 49 29.75 -23.69 8.47
N LYS A 50 30.32 -23.33 9.62
CA LYS A 50 30.39 -21.93 10.14
C LYS A 50 30.81 -20.85 9.13
N TYR A 51 31.60 -21.21 8.11
CA TYR A 51 32.00 -20.28 7.03
C TYR A 51 31.07 -20.31 5.81
N SER A 52 30.18 -21.27 5.71
CA SER A 52 29.24 -21.46 4.59
C SER A 52 27.82 -21.04 4.93
N VAL A 53 27.43 -20.93 6.21
CA VAL A 53 26.09 -20.63 6.68
C VAL A 53 25.52 -19.38 6.02
N MET A 54 26.23 -18.28 6.03
CA MET A 54 25.76 -17.02 5.45
C MET A 54 25.61 -17.06 3.92
N PRO A 55 26.55 -17.64 3.14
CA PRO A 55 26.35 -17.93 1.72
C PRO A 55 25.13 -18.81 1.46
N THR A 56 24.93 -19.88 2.23
CA THR A 56 23.79 -20.79 2.12
C THR A 56 22.47 -20.07 2.35
N TRP A 57 22.41 -19.26 3.41
CA TRP A 57 21.22 -18.47 3.70
C TRP A 57 20.88 -17.49 2.56
N ARG A 58 21.88 -16.82 1.96
CA ARG A 58 21.66 -15.93 0.81
C ARG A 58 21.14 -16.68 -0.41
N ALA A 59 21.76 -17.84 -0.73
CA ALA A 59 21.34 -18.68 -1.86
C ALA A 59 19.88 -19.16 -1.72
N LEU A 60 19.48 -19.55 -0.52
CA LEU A 60 18.09 -19.90 -0.22
C LEU A 60 17.16 -18.72 -0.46
N ARG A 61 17.51 -17.55 0.09
CA ARG A 61 16.70 -16.34 -0.03
C ARG A 61 16.53 -15.88 -1.49
N GLU A 62 17.59 -15.94 -2.28
CA GLU A 62 17.55 -15.62 -3.72
C GLU A 62 16.58 -16.50 -4.49
N LYS A 63 16.37 -17.73 -4.04
CA LYS A 63 15.40 -18.70 -4.61
C LYS A 63 14.01 -18.65 -3.93
N GLY A 64 13.76 -17.72 -3.00
CA GLY A 64 12.52 -17.63 -2.24
C GLY A 64 12.34 -18.72 -1.19
N LEU A 65 13.41 -19.44 -0.83
CA LEU A 65 13.39 -20.55 0.11
C LEU A 65 13.87 -20.13 1.51
N SER A 66 13.41 -20.86 2.53
CA SER A 66 13.86 -20.74 3.92
C SER A 66 13.99 -22.12 4.59
N ILE A 67 14.59 -22.13 5.77
CA ILE A 67 14.61 -23.31 6.64
C ILE A 67 13.60 -23.08 7.74
N PRO A 68 12.40 -23.72 7.69
CA PRO A 68 11.36 -23.48 8.67
C PRO A 68 11.66 -24.11 10.03
N CYS A 69 12.31 -25.27 10.05
CA CYS A 69 12.64 -26.03 11.25
C CYS A 69 13.88 -26.89 11.00
N LEU A 70 14.67 -27.09 12.04
CA LEU A 70 15.67 -28.18 12.07
C LEU A 70 15.07 -29.34 12.87
N ASP A 71 14.73 -30.44 12.18
CA ASP A 71 14.17 -31.63 12.82
C ASP A 71 15.27 -32.55 13.36
N SER A 72 15.09 -33.07 14.58
CA SER A 72 16.04 -33.97 15.21
C SER A 72 15.44 -35.30 15.59
N SER A 73 16.29 -36.29 15.71
CA SER A 73 15.96 -37.55 16.35
C SER A 73 16.35 -37.61 17.83
N CYS A 74 16.48 -36.46 18.48
CA CYS A 74 16.77 -36.40 19.91
C CYS A 74 15.53 -36.73 20.76
N ASP A 75 15.66 -37.66 21.66
CA ASP A 75 14.59 -38.09 22.56
C ASP A 75 14.69 -37.39 23.91
N LEU A 76 13.74 -36.51 24.22
CA LEU A 76 13.67 -35.79 25.48
C LEU A 76 13.40 -36.70 26.71
N SER A 77 12.94 -37.95 26.50
CA SER A 77 12.71 -38.87 27.56
C SER A 77 13.98 -39.60 28.03
N GLU A 78 15.08 -39.52 27.29
CA GLU A 78 16.36 -40.12 27.63
C GLU A 78 17.19 -39.28 28.59
N LYS A 79 17.99 -39.93 29.44
CA LYS A 79 18.93 -39.29 30.37
C LYS A 79 20.34 -39.16 29.77
N ASP A 80 20.45 -39.24 28.44
CA ASP A 80 21.73 -39.18 27.75
C ASP A 80 22.18 -37.73 27.60
N PRO A 81 23.32 -37.30 28.22
CA PRO A 81 23.87 -35.96 28.00
C PRO A 81 24.17 -35.61 26.55
N ALA A 82 24.54 -36.63 25.74
CA ALA A 82 24.89 -36.41 24.32
C ALA A 82 23.67 -35.91 23.51
N ALA A 83 22.43 -36.29 23.82
CA ALA A 83 21.23 -35.76 23.20
C ALA A 83 21.00 -34.30 23.50
N LEU A 84 21.30 -33.83 24.72
CA LEU A 84 21.20 -32.42 25.09
C LEU A 84 22.33 -31.58 24.47
N GLU A 85 23.54 -32.13 24.38
CA GLU A 85 24.64 -31.46 23.68
C GLU A 85 24.33 -31.30 22.18
N GLU A 86 23.75 -32.30 21.54
CA GLU A 86 23.34 -32.24 20.13
C GLU A 86 22.24 -31.18 19.92
N LEU A 87 21.18 -31.17 20.77
CA LEU A 87 20.14 -30.15 20.71
C LEU A 87 20.68 -28.74 20.96
N SER A 88 21.62 -28.57 21.90
CA SER A 88 22.26 -27.29 22.15
C SER A 88 23.04 -26.80 20.93
N ALA A 89 23.76 -27.69 20.26
CA ALA A 89 24.47 -27.38 19.02
C ALA A 89 23.50 -27.04 17.87
N MET A 90 22.36 -27.74 17.77
CA MET A 90 21.31 -27.45 16.80
C MET A 90 20.65 -26.08 17.01
N ILE A 91 20.45 -25.67 18.28
CA ILE A 91 19.92 -24.34 18.59
C ILE A 91 20.89 -23.27 18.08
N GLY A 92 22.20 -23.44 18.27
CA GLY A 92 23.21 -22.55 17.71
C GLY A 92 23.19 -22.52 16.18
N LEU A 93 23.13 -23.68 15.53
CA LEU A 93 23.01 -23.80 14.08
C LEU A 93 21.74 -23.15 13.53
N ALA A 94 20.62 -23.31 14.22
CA ALA A 94 19.35 -22.70 13.84
C ALA A 94 19.44 -21.16 13.86
N ALA A 95 20.03 -20.60 14.90
CA ALA A 95 20.28 -19.17 14.99
C ALA A 95 21.15 -18.66 13.82
N ASP A 96 22.24 -19.36 13.52
CA ASP A 96 23.13 -19.03 12.41
C ASP A 96 22.41 -19.09 11.04
N LEU A 97 21.57 -20.10 10.82
CA LEU A 97 20.76 -20.29 9.61
C LEU A 97 19.48 -19.43 9.57
N ARG A 98 19.19 -18.71 10.66
CA ARG A 98 17.94 -17.98 10.85
C ARG A 98 16.70 -18.88 10.75
N ALA A 99 16.83 -20.14 11.14
CA ALA A 99 15.71 -21.04 11.30
C ALA A 99 15.02 -20.76 12.63
N PRO A 100 13.70 -20.52 12.65
CA PRO A 100 13.01 -20.12 13.88
C PRO A 100 12.85 -21.27 14.87
N TYR A 101 12.94 -22.54 14.40
CA TYR A 101 12.57 -23.72 15.18
C TYR A 101 13.62 -24.83 15.16
N VAL A 102 13.73 -25.52 16.30
CA VAL A 102 14.40 -26.81 16.45
C VAL A 102 13.40 -27.77 17.06
N CYS A 103 13.27 -28.99 16.52
CA CYS A 103 12.29 -29.97 16.98
C CYS A 103 12.95 -31.15 17.71
N ALA A 104 12.28 -31.67 18.74
CA ALA A 104 12.60 -32.90 19.45
C ALA A 104 11.31 -33.67 19.81
N TYR A 105 11.44 -34.94 20.21
CA TYR A 105 10.31 -35.81 20.57
C TYR A 105 10.52 -36.49 21.94
N ALA A 106 9.52 -37.22 22.43
CA ALA A 106 9.63 -38.03 23.63
C ALA A 106 8.97 -39.40 23.40
N SER A 107 9.76 -40.45 23.41
CA SER A 107 9.28 -41.82 23.14
C SER A 107 8.73 -42.55 24.37
N ALA A 108 9.31 -42.34 25.54
CA ALA A 108 9.01 -43.03 26.77
C ALA A 108 8.34 -42.16 27.83
N ASP A 109 7.50 -42.75 28.69
CA ASP A 109 6.83 -42.03 29.79
C ASP A 109 7.77 -41.71 30.95
N ALA A 110 8.65 -40.78 30.71
CA ALA A 110 9.62 -40.24 31.64
C ALA A 110 9.44 -38.75 31.87
N MET A 111 8.26 -38.32 32.24
CA MET A 111 7.85 -36.88 32.27
C MET A 111 8.79 -36.01 33.08
N GLU A 112 9.34 -36.44 34.20
CA GLU A 112 10.30 -35.67 35.01
C GLU A 112 11.64 -35.45 34.26
N THR A 113 12.08 -36.45 33.47
CA THR A 113 13.26 -36.29 32.60
C THR A 113 12.97 -35.32 31.44
N VAL A 114 11.82 -35.45 30.79
CA VAL A 114 11.38 -34.55 29.73
C VAL A 114 11.35 -33.10 30.23
N LYS A 115 10.75 -32.86 31.40
CA LYS A 115 10.72 -31.51 32.01
C LYS A 115 12.12 -30.98 32.33
N ALA A 116 12.99 -31.81 32.89
CA ALA A 116 14.36 -31.39 33.23
C ALA A 116 15.17 -31.05 31.99
N ASN A 117 15.06 -31.83 30.90
CA ASN A 117 15.74 -31.61 29.65
C ASN A 117 15.24 -30.35 28.96
N ILE A 118 13.93 -30.12 28.90
CA ILE A 118 13.34 -28.86 28.37
C ILE A 118 13.83 -27.69 29.21
N ALA A 119 13.77 -27.72 30.51
CA ALA A 119 14.20 -26.64 31.38
C ALA A 119 15.68 -26.27 31.19
N ALA A 120 16.53 -27.23 30.86
CA ALA A 120 17.93 -27.00 30.56
C ALA A 120 18.15 -26.30 29.21
N LEU A 121 17.29 -26.54 28.21
CA LEU A 121 17.39 -26.00 26.85
C LEU A 121 16.75 -24.61 26.70
N LEU A 122 15.71 -24.29 27.46
CA LEU A 122 14.97 -23.03 27.30
C LEU A 122 15.82 -21.75 27.42
N PRO A 123 16.78 -21.63 28.34
CA PRO A 123 17.64 -20.46 28.40
C PRO A 123 18.47 -20.27 27.11
N LEU A 124 18.97 -21.37 26.54
CA LEU A 124 19.72 -21.33 25.29
C LEU A 124 18.83 -20.92 24.11
N CYS A 125 17.61 -21.43 24.07
CA CYS A 125 16.60 -21.05 23.08
C CYS A 125 16.27 -19.55 23.14
N ALA A 126 16.05 -19.03 24.34
CA ALA A 126 15.76 -17.61 24.55
C ALA A 126 16.93 -16.70 24.14
N GLU A 127 18.17 -17.07 24.48
CA GLU A 127 19.38 -16.31 24.08
C GLU A 127 19.60 -16.34 22.56
N ALA A 128 19.34 -17.50 21.93
CA ALA A 128 19.51 -17.67 20.48
C ALA A 128 18.35 -17.13 19.64
N GLY A 129 17.22 -16.75 20.26
CA GLY A 129 16.00 -16.36 19.54
C GLY A 129 15.36 -17.51 18.77
N VAL A 130 15.54 -18.76 19.20
CA VAL A 130 15.04 -20.00 18.60
C VAL A 130 13.99 -20.62 19.51
N THR A 131 12.93 -21.19 18.97
CA THR A 131 11.91 -21.90 19.75
C THR A 131 12.10 -23.40 19.64
N LEU A 132 12.11 -24.10 20.78
CA LEU A 132 12.10 -25.56 20.84
C LEU A 132 10.67 -26.07 20.57
N LEU A 133 10.51 -26.93 19.58
CA LEU A 133 9.25 -27.59 19.28
C LEU A 133 9.26 -29.01 19.84
N VAL A 134 8.19 -29.38 20.52
CA VAL A 134 7.95 -30.75 20.96
C VAL A 134 6.97 -31.40 19.98
N LYS A 135 7.36 -32.56 19.39
CA LYS A 135 6.58 -33.27 18.39
C LYS A 135 5.44 -34.06 19.02
N THR A 136 4.26 -34.04 18.40
CA THR A 136 3.08 -34.85 18.81
C THR A 136 3.23 -36.32 18.44
N SER A 137 4.30 -36.96 18.91
CA SER A 137 4.55 -38.40 18.71
C SER A 137 4.97 -39.05 20.02
N GLY A 138 5.00 -40.37 20.06
CA GLY A 138 5.33 -41.13 21.27
C GLY A 138 4.32 -40.85 22.40
N ILE A 139 4.79 -40.38 23.55
CA ILE A 139 3.90 -40.09 24.70
C ILE A 139 3.00 -38.86 24.43
N PHE A 140 3.35 -38.03 23.51
CA PHE A 140 2.64 -36.80 23.13
C PHE A 140 1.73 -37.01 21.91
N SER A 141 1.52 -38.25 21.44
CA SER A 141 0.38 -38.57 20.58
C SER A 141 -0.96 -38.27 21.30
N ASP A 142 -0.98 -38.23 22.63
CA ASP A 142 -2.02 -37.63 23.46
C ASP A 142 -1.76 -36.12 23.57
N THR A 143 -2.49 -35.33 22.78
CA THR A 143 -2.26 -33.89 22.72
C THR A 143 -2.70 -33.14 23.98
N ALA A 144 -3.62 -33.67 24.77
CA ALA A 144 -3.98 -33.10 26.07
C ALA A 144 -2.80 -33.11 27.04
N ARG A 145 -2.06 -34.23 27.02
CA ARG A 145 -0.83 -34.34 27.83
C ARG A 145 0.25 -33.37 27.42
N LEU A 146 0.43 -33.14 26.13
CA LEU A 146 1.37 -32.13 25.61
C LEU A 146 0.94 -30.72 26.00
N ARG A 147 -0.36 -30.41 25.89
CA ARG A 147 -0.91 -29.11 26.34
C ARG A 147 -0.57 -28.88 27.83
N ASP A 148 -0.74 -29.85 28.67
CA ASP A 148 -0.48 -29.72 30.10
C ASP A 148 1.01 -29.48 30.38
N LEU A 149 1.90 -30.08 29.58
CA LEU A 149 3.33 -29.79 29.62
C LEU A 149 3.62 -28.34 29.21
N MET A 150 3.06 -27.87 28.06
CA MET A 150 3.23 -26.50 27.56
C MET A 150 2.75 -25.47 28.58
N ASN A 151 1.56 -25.68 29.14
CA ASN A 151 0.98 -24.81 30.15
C ASN A 151 1.85 -24.76 31.44
N GLY A 152 2.52 -25.86 31.78
CA GLY A 152 3.40 -25.96 32.94
C GLY A 152 4.68 -25.11 32.81
N PHE A 153 5.20 -24.91 31.59
CA PHE A 153 6.36 -24.07 31.31
C PHE A 153 5.99 -22.62 31.05
N ALA A 154 4.87 -22.36 30.38
CA ALA A 154 4.39 -21.04 30.01
C ALA A 154 5.50 -20.15 29.39
N SER A 155 6.26 -20.70 28.43
CA SER A 155 7.44 -20.09 27.82
C SER A 155 7.23 -19.81 26.35
N ASP A 156 7.62 -18.61 25.87
CA ASP A 156 7.60 -18.23 24.46
C ASP A 156 8.66 -18.96 23.63
N SER A 157 9.66 -19.59 24.29
CA SER A 157 10.70 -20.38 23.63
C SER A 157 10.36 -21.87 23.54
N LEU A 158 9.12 -22.25 23.86
CA LEU A 158 8.63 -23.63 23.81
C LEU A 158 7.31 -23.67 23.08
N ALA A 159 7.19 -24.56 22.07
CA ALA A 159 5.98 -24.69 21.28
C ALA A 159 5.82 -26.12 20.74
N VAL A 160 4.93 -26.32 19.78
CA VAL A 160 4.56 -27.66 19.29
C VAL A 160 4.81 -27.77 17.79
N LEU A 161 5.42 -28.87 17.38
CA LEU A 161 5.34 -29.43 16.05
C LEU A 161 4.16 -30.42 16.03
N TRP A 162 3.11 -30.10 15.32
CA TRP A 162 1.98 -30.98 15.15
C TRP A 162 2.26 -31.98 14.02
N ASP A 163 2.70 -33.18 14.37
CA ASP A 163 2.69 -34.33 13.48
C ASP A 163 1.26 -34.90 13.50
N VAL A 164 0.49 -34.52 12.50
CA VAL A 164 -0.98 -34.78 12.47
C VAL A 164 -1.36 -36.25 12.52
N HIS A 165 -0.47 -37.09 12.01
CA HIS A 165 -0.73 -38.51 11.85
C HIS A 165 -0.81 -39.30 13.19
N HIS A 166 0.10 -39.01 14.13
CA HIS A 166 0.21 -39.74 15.37
C HIS A 166 -0.99 -39.56 16.31
N PRO A 167 -1.48 -38.36 16.63
CA PRO A 167 -2.70 -38.19 17.43
C PRO A 167 -3.90 -38.91 16.83
N TYR A 168 -4.06 -38.84 15.50
CA TYR A 168 -5.17 -39.46 14.81
C TYR A 168 -5.09 -41.01 14.80
N ARG A 169 -3.98 -41.57 14.35
CA ARG A 169 -3.84 -43.04 14.21
C ARG A 169 -3.55 -43.76 15.51
N ASP A 170 -2.74 -43.19 16.41
CA ASP A 170 -2.33 -43.86 17.65
C ASP A 170 -3.35 -43.65 18.78
N LYS A 171 -4.12 -42.57 18.77
CA LYS A 171 -5.05 -42.17 19.82
C LYS A 171 -6.50 -42.02 19.38
N GLY A 172 -6.79 -42.07 18.08
CA GLY A 172 -8.14 -41.84 17.56
C GLY A 172 -8.60 -40.37 17.76
N GLU A 173 -7.68 -39.46 17.93
CA GLU A 173 -7.95 -38.06 18.18
C GLU A 173 -8.22 -37.35 16.87
N SER A 174 -9.38 -36.71 16.72
CA SER A 174 -9.67 -35.93 15.50
C SER A 174 -8.79 -34.69 15.37
N PRO A 175 -8.56 -34.19 14.14
CA PRO A 175 -7.82 -32.93 13.94
C PRO A 175 -8.38 -31.76 14.74
N ALA A 176 -9.70 -31.63 14.81
CA ALA A 176 -10.39 -30.63 15.60
C ALA A 176 -10.08 -30.71 17.10
N GLN A 177 -10.03 -31.98 17.64
CA GLN A 177 -9.69 -32.21 19.04
C GLN A 177 -8.22 -31.84 19.31
N SER A 178 -7.29 -32.25 18.45
CA SER A 178 -5.87 -31.88 18.58
C SER A 178 -5.68 -30.37 18.61
N ILE A 179 -6.33 -29.63 17.70
CA ILE A 179 -6.26 -28.16 17.68
C ILE A 179 -6.94 -27.52 18.89
N SER A 180 -8.06 -28.09 19.36
CA SER A 180 -8.70 -27.64 20.62
C SER A 180 -7.75 -27.75 21.84
N ASN A 181 -6.88 -28.77 21.86
CA ASN A 181 -5.88 -28.92 22.90
C ASN A 181 -4.67 -27.99 22.71
N LEU A 182 -4.13 -27.90 21.48
CA LEU A 182 -2.84 -27.30 21.22
C LEU A 182 -2.92 -25.83 20.77
N GLY A 183 -3.95 -25.48 19.98
CA GLY A 183 -4.21 -24.09 19.56
C GLY A 183 -2.98 -23.30 19.12
N ALA A 184 -2.73 -22.19 19.79
CA ALA A 184 -1.63 -21.25 19.50
C ALA A 184 -0.21 -21.82 19.73
N TYR A 185 -0.08 -22.98 20.38
CA TYR A 185 1.21 -23.66 20.52
C TYR A 185 1.72 -24.27 19.22
N VAL A 186 0.83 -24.55 18.24
CA VAL A 186 1.22 -25.13 16.94
C VAL A 186 2.00 -24.09 16.12
N LYS A 187 3.28 -24.37 15.85
CA LYS A 187 4.16 -23.49 15.07
C LYS A 187 4.70 -24.14 13.79
N HIS A 188 4.62 -25.47 13.70
CA HIS A 188 5.04 -26.22 12.54
C HIS A 188 4.19 -27.49 12.41
N VAL A 189 3.98 -27.96 11.17
CA VAL A 189 3.10 -29.09 10.89
C VAL A 189 3.83 -30.10 10.01
N HIS A 190 3.78 -31.39 10.40
CA HIS A 190 4.17 -32.50 9.57
C HIS A 190 2.93 -33.21 9.04
N LEU A 191 2.86 -33.39 7.72
CA LEU A 191 1.75 -34.01 7.02
C LEU A 191 2.21 -35.25 6.26
N ARG A 192 1.43 -36.29 6.35
CA ARG A 192 1.53 -37.54 5.58
C ARG A 192 0.19 -38.23 5.59
N ASP A 193 -0.05 -39.13 4.63
CA ASP A 193 -1.31 -39.88 4.50
C ASP A 193 -1.10 -41.37 4.68
N SER A 194 -2.17 -42.08 5.05
CA SER A 194 -2.16 -43.52 5.25
C SER A 194 -3.56 -44.12 5.14
N GLU A 195 -3.62 -45.41 4.84
CA GLU A 195 -4.86 -46.21 4.91
C GLU A 195 -5.20 -46.62 6.34
N ASP A 196 -6.38 -47.19 6.54
CA ASP A 196 -6.87 -47.63 7.85
C ASP A 196 -6.06 -48.82 8.45
N ASP A 197 -5.39 -49.56 7.59
CA ASP A 197 -4.47 -50.64 8.02
C ASP A 197 -3.09 -50.14 8.46
N GLY A 198 -2.86 -48.80 8.37
CA GLY A 198 -1.63 -48.14 8.73
C GLY A 198 -0.57 -48.10 7.61
N SER A 199 -0.87 -48.65 6.43
CA SER A 199 0.00 -48.50 5.26
C SER A 199 0.02 -47.07 4.76
N TYR A 200 1.22 -46.51 4.43
CA TYR A 200 1.35 -45.15 3.94
C TYR A 200 1.06 -45.06 2.45
N THR A 201 0.49 -43.92 2.03
CA THR A 201 0.13 -43.64 0.65
C THR A 201 0.42 -42.18 0.27
N LEU A 202 0.19 -41.81 -0.99
CA LEU A 202 0.30 -40.42 -1.43
C LEU A 202 -0.77 -39.56 -0.76
N ILE A 203 -0.47 -38.29 -0.54
CA ILE A 203 -1.39 -37.34 0.10
C ILE A 203 -2.72 -37.29 -0.65
N GLY A 204 -3.82 -37.56 0.03
CA GLY A 204 -5.17 -37.52 -0.51
C GLY A 204 -5.62 -38.79 -1.21
N GLU A 205 -4.81 -39.85 -1.24
CA GLU A 205 -5.19 -41.18 -1.71
C GLU A 205 -5.53 -42.12 -0.58
N GLY A 206 -5.21 -41.75 0.68
CA GLY A 206 -5.52 -42.55 1.86
C GLY A 206 -6.84 -42.20 2.52
N SER A 207 -7.07 -42.84 3.65
CA SER A 207 -8.23 -42.61 4.50
C SER A 207 -7.96 -41.56 5.60
N PHE A 208 -6.76 -40.96 5.63
CA PHE A 208 -6.43 -39.94 6.61
C PHE A 208 -7.17 -38.64 6.28
N PRO A 209 -7.82 -37.95 7.27
CA PRO A 209 -8.70 -36.79 6.98
C PRO A 209 -7.95 -35.51 6.75
N VAL A 210 -7.23 -35.42 5.61
CA VAL A 210 -6.41 -34.22 5.26
C VAL A 210 -7.24 -32.93 5.22
N GLN A 211 -8.49 -33.00 4.69
CA GLN A 211 -9.37 -31.84 4.67
C GLN A 211 -9.67 -31.32 6.09
N GLU A 212 -9.96 -32.23 7.03
CA GLU A 212 -10.23 -31.84 8.42
C GLU A 212 -8.99 -31.24 9.11
N VAL A 213 -7.78 -31.71 8.74
CA VAL A 213 -6.52 -31.08 9.21
C VAL A 213 -6.40 -29.65 8.73
N ILE A 214 -6.68 -29.42 7.45
CA ILE A 214 -6.63 -28.06 6.87
C ILE A 214 -7.69 -27.15 7.51
N ASP A 215 -8.92 -27.65 7.68
CA ASP A 215 -9.99 -26.91 8.35
C ASP A 215 -9.62 -26.57 9.81
N ALA A 216 -8.97 -27.51 10.52
CA ALA A 216 -8.49 -27.28 11.88
C ALA A 216 -7.38 -26.23 11.94
N LEU A 217 -6.43 -26.24 11.01
CA LEU A 217 -5.40 -25.22 10.88
C LEU A 217 -5.98 -23.83 10.55
N TRP A 218 -6.96 -23.78 9.66
CA TRP A 218 -7.66 -22.53 9.36
C TRP A 218 -8.41 -21.98 10.56
N SER A 219 -8.93 -22.85 11.44
CA SER A 219 -9.66 -22.42 12.64
C SER A 219 -8.79 -21.63 13.63
N ILE A 220 -7.48 -21.80 13.58
CA ILE A 220 -6.49 -21.09 14.41
C ILE A 220 -5.67 -20.05 13.62
N ASP A 221 -6.11 -19.74 12.42
CA ASP A 221 -5.41 -18.80 11.51
C ASP A 221 -3.94 -19.17 11.25
N TYR A 222 -3.67 -20.45 11.04
CA TYR A 222 -2.33 -20.97 10.83
C TYR A 222 -1.83 -20.63 9.42
N ASP A 223 -0.78 -19.82 9.32
CA ASP A 223 -0.17 -19.38 8.05
C ASP A 223 1.32 -19.78 7.92
N ALA A 224 1.81 -20.65 8.78
CA ALA A 224 3.19 -21.11 8.74
C ALA A 224 3.37 -22.33 7.79
N PHE A 225 4.39 -23.12 8.03
CA PHE A 225 4.79 -24.21 7.14
C PHE A 225 4.06 -25.52 7.42
N ILE A 226 3.66 -26.20 6.34
CA ILE A 226 3.30 -27.61 6.32
C ILE A 226 4.42 -28.36 5.60
N SER A 227 5.12 -29.24 6.31
CA SER A 227 6.17 -30.07 5.76
C SER A 227 5.65 -31.46 5.40
N LEU A 228 5.92 -31.88 4.17
CA LEU A 228 5.75 -33.27 3.79
C LEU A 228 6.79 -34.14 4.54
N GLU A 229 6.34 -35.05 5.35
CA GLU A 229 7.19 -36.10 5.92
C GLU A 229 7.00 -37.41 5.13
N TRP A 230 8.10 -37.90 4.56
CA TRP A 230 8.09 -39.12 3.78
C TRP A 230 9.37 -39.93 4.01
N LYS A 231 9.30 -41.27 3.84
CA LYS A 231 10.43 -42.19 3.92
C LYS A 231 10.33 -43.25 2.82
N PRO A 232 11.44 -43.61 2.14
CA PRO A 232 11.44 -44.62 1.07
C PRO A 232 10.88 -45.96 1.50
N GLN A 233 11.06 -46.31 2.78
CA GLN A 233 10.60 -47.60 3.34
C GLN A 233 9.08 -47.70 3.47
N TRP A 234 8.37 -46.57 3.47
CA TRP A 234 6.92 -46.53 3.58
C TRP A 234 6.19 -46.96 2.31
N MET A 235 6.82 -46.67 1.17
CA MET A 235 6.30 -46.98 -0.16
C MET A 235 7.45 -47.46 -1.06
N PRO A 236 7.90 -48.71 -0.92
CA PRO A 236 9.07 -49.21 -1.63
C PRO A 236 8.94 -49.17 -3.15
N ASP A 237 7.71 -49.27 -3.66
CA ASP A 237 7.40 -49.23 -5.10
C ASP A 237 7.40 -47.80 -5.69
N PHE A 238 7.34 -46.77 -4.84
CA PHE A 238 7.37 -45.34 -5.20
C PHE A 238 8.68 -44.69 -4.72
N THR A 239 9.78 -45.04 -5.34
CA THR A 239 11.08 -44.41 -5.03
C THR A 239 11.36 -43.14 -5.83
N GLN A 240 10.47 -42.80 -6.77
CA GLN A 240 10.71 -41.68 -7.67
C GLN A 240 10.24 -40.36 -7.03
N ARG A 241 11.19 -39.53 -6.63
CA ARG A 241 10.99 -38.16 -6.12
C ARG A 241 10.11 -37.31 -7.07
N ASP A 242 10.27 -37.51 -8.37
CA ASP A 242 9.54 -36.81 -9.44
C ASP A 242 8.03 -37.08 -9.43
N VAL A 243 7.55 -37.98 -8.58
CA VAL A 243 6.13 -38.25 -8.37
C VAL A 243 5.67 -37.68 -7.02
N ILE A 244 6.41 -37.88 -5.95
CA ILE A 244 5.97 -37.62 -4.57
C ILE A 244 5.88 -36.12 -4.27
N LEU A 245 6.92 -35.36 -4.62
CA LEU A 245 6.95 -33.91 -4.36
C LEU A 245 5.94 -33.15 -5.23
N PRO A 246 5.86 -33.35 -6.57
CA PRO A 246 4.84 -32.72 -7.40
C PRO A 246 3.42 -33.11 -6.98
N PHE A 247 3.21 -34.36 -6.60
CA PHE A 247 1.90 -34.83 -6.16
C PHE A 247 1.44 -34.10 -4.90
N PHE A 248 2.35 -33.93 -3.91
CA PHE A 248 2.06 -33.15 -2.70
C PHE A 248 1.74 -31.69 -3.02
N VAL A 249 2.54 -31.02 -3.83
CA VAL A 249 2.31 -29.62 -4.22
C VAL A 249 0.96 -29.47 -4.92
N ASN A 250 0.70 -30.28 -5.95
CA ASN A 250 -0.57 -30.24 -6.71
C ASN A 250 -1.79 -30.56 -5.82
N TYR A 251 -1.64 -31.46 -4.84
CA TYR A 251 -2.71 -31.75 -3.89
C TYR A 251 -2.97 -30.56 -2.97
N MET A 252 -1.93 -29.92 -2.48
CA MET A 252 -2.05 -28.79 -1.56
C MET A 252 -2.49 -27.49 -2.24
N GLU A 253 -2.16 -27.29 -3.54
CA GLU A 253 -2.59 -26.12 -4.31
C GLU A 253 -4.10 -25.91 -4.33
N ARG A 254 -4.92 -27.00 -4.27
CA ARG A 254 -6.38 -26.86 -4.22
C ARG A 254 -6.84 -26.16 -2.94
N PHE A 255 -6.15 -26.40 -1.81
CA PHE A 255 -6.46 -25.72 -0.56
C PHE A 255 -5.99 -24.26 -0.59
N GLU A 256 -4.88 -23.97 -1.26
CA GLU A 256 -4.45 -22.60 -1.48
C GLU A 256 -5.45 -21.82 -2.32
N ARG A 257 -5.95 -22.40 -3.42
CA ARG A 257 -6.97 -21.75 -4.27
C ARG A 257 -8.26 -21.49 -3.49
N ASP A 258 -8.73 -22.45 -2.74
CA ASP A 258 -9.93 -22.30 -1.90
C ASP A 258 -9.72 -21.26 -0.80
N ARG A 259 -8.53 -21.22 -0.22
CA ARG A 259 -8.15 -20.22 0.77
C ARG A 259 -8.02 -18.83 0.14
N ILE A 260 -7.39 -18.70 -1.02
CA ILE A 260 -7.30 -17.43 -1.76
C ILE A 260 -8.69 -16.83 -1.95
N HIS A 261 -9.67 -17.61 -2.40
CA HIS A 261 -11.04 -17.12 -2.59
C HIS A 261 -11.70 -16.64 -1.29
N LYS A 262 -11.47 -17.31 -0.17
CA LYS A 262 -12.03 -16.91 1.15
C LYS A 262 -11.31 -15.69 1.73
N GLU A 263 -9.99 -15.64 1.66
CA GLU A 263 -9.17 -14.57 2.24
C GLU A 263 -9.17 -13.26 1.44
N LEU A 264 -9.38 -13.34 0.13
CA LEU A 264 -9.53 -12.14 -0.71
C LEU A 264 -10.72 -11.27 -0.27
N LEU A 265 -11.78 -11.87 0.28
CA LEU A 265 -12.94 -11.15 0.81
C LEU A 265 -12.71 -10.63 2.24
N TYR A 266 -11.86 -11.29 3.03
CA TYR A 266 -11.57 -10.98 4.45
C TYR A 266 -10.08 -11.15 4.74
N PRO A 267 -9.23 -10.20 4.31
CA PRO A 267 -7.78 -10.29 4.46
C PRO A 267 -7.35 -10.25 5.92
N ASN A 268 -6.22 -10.88 6.21
CA ASN A 268 -5.65 -11.02 7.54
C ASN A 268 -5.05 -9.74 8.14
N HIS A 269 -4.88 -9.74 9.46
CA HIS A 269 -4.28 -8.64 10.23
C HIS A 269 -2.80 -8.39 9.95
N ASP A 270 -2.04 -9.40 9.57
CA ASP A 270 -0.58 -9.35 9.40
C ASP A 270 -0.14 -8.73 8.08
N GLY A 271 -1.11 -8.36 7.22
CA GLY A 271 -0.83 -7.83 5.89
C GLY A 271 -0.29 -8.88 4.92
N SER A 272 -0.39 -10.18 5.26
CA SER A 272 -0.13 -11.23 4.29
C SER A 272 -1.18 -11.17 3.18
N GLY A 273 -0.74 -11.10 1.96
CA GLY A 273 -1.60 -11.00 0.78
C GLY A 273 -0.81 -11.27 -0.47
N TRP A 274 -1.55 -11.40 -1.57
CA TRP A 274 -0.98 -11.75 -2.86
C TRP A 274 -0.54 -10.50 -3.62
N TYR A 275 0.47 -10.66 -4.46
CA TYR A 275 1.05 -9.62 -5.28
C TYR A 275 1.40 -10.17 -6.67
N VAL A 276 0.84 -9.59 -7.71
CA VAL A 276 0.92 -10.11 -9.09
C VAL A 276 2.18 -9.65 -9.82
N TRP A 277 2.61 -8.40 -9.57
CA TRP A 277 3.68 -7.78 -10.34
C TRP A 277 5.04 -7.96 -9.67
N LYS A 278 6.08 -8.07 -10.46
CA LYS A 278 7.43 -7.98 -9.91
C LYS A 278 7.72 -6.57 -9.42
N LYS A 279 8.32 -6.47 -8.24
CA LYS A 279 8.80 -5.18 -7.71
C LYS A 279 9.88 -4.62 -8.64
N ASP A 280 9.95 -3.29 -8.70
CA ASP A 280 10.91 -2.55 -9.53
C ASP A 280 10.81 -2.77 -11.04
N GLU A 281 9.81 -3.52 -11.55
CA GLU A 281 9.48 -3.61 -12.97
C GLU A 281 8.26 -2.74 -13.29
N LEU A 282 8.26 -2.10 -14.47
CA LEU A 282 7.13 -1.30 -14.92
C LEU A 282 6.12 -2.18 -15.69
N ILE A 283 4.85 -1.79 -15.63
CA ILE A 283 3.73 -2.45 -16.29
C ILE A 283 3.50 -1.82 -17.66
N ASP A 284 3.54 -2.62 -18.72
CA ASP A 284 3.25 -2.18 -20.09
C ASP A 284 1.80 -2.55 -20.48
N LEU A 285 0.85 -2.07 -19.69
CA LEU A 285 -0.59 -2.25 -19.90
C LEU A 285 -1.31 -0.92 -19.78
N THR A 286 -2.46 -0.82 -20.46
CA THR A 286 -3.38 0.30 -20.24
C THR A 286 -4.07 0.17 -18.88
N PHE A 287 -4.58 1.28 -18.36
CA PHE A 287 -5.30 1.32 -17.10
C PHE A 287 -6.46 0.30 -17.00
N PRO A 288 -7.33 0.13 -18.04
CA PRO A 288 -8.35 -0.91 -18.02
C PRO A 288 -7.81 -2.34 -18.15
N GLN A 289 -6.68 -2.54 -18.85
CA GLN A 289 -6.05 -3.86 -18.92
C GLN A 289 -5.49 -4.32 -17.57
N VAL A 290 -5.09 -3.39 -16.72
CA VAL A 290 -4.72 -3.70 -15.31
C VAL A 290 -5.95 -4.22 -14.55
N LEU A 291 -7.13 -3.63 -14.75
CA LEU A 291 -8.38 -4.16 -14.18
C LEU A 291 -8.68 -5.58 -14.72
N ASP A 292 -8.56 -5.79 -16.04
CA ASP A 292 -8.77 -7.10 -16.63
C ASP A 292 -7.81 -8.15 -16.03
N ARG A 293 -6.54 -7.79 -15.81
CA ARG A 293 -5.55 -8.64 -15.12
C ARG A 293 -5.94 -8.95 -13.68
N MET A 294 -6.43 -7.96 -12.92
CA MET A 294 -6.90 -8.18 -11.56
C MET A 294 -8.14 -9.09 -11.52
N VAL A 295 -9.00 -9.00 -12.53
CA VAL A 295 -10.16 -9.91 -12.66
C VAL A 295 -9.73 -11.35 -12.97
N GLU A 296 -8.69 -11.55 -13.79
CA GLU A 296 -8.13 -12.88 -14.06
C GLU A 296 -7.57 -13.53 -12.78
N GLU A 297 -6.85 -12.75 -11.97
CA GLU A 297 -6.20 -13.25 -10.75
C GLU A 297 -7.16 -13.33 -9.54
N PHE A 298 -8.01 -12.31 -9.37
CA PHE A 298 -8.81 -12.11 -8.15
C PHE A 298 -10.26 -11.72 -8.46
N PRO A 299 -11.03 -12.52 -9.22
CA PRO A 299 -12.38 -12.12 -9.69
C PRO A 299 -13.35 -11.81 -8.56
N ASP A 300 -13.26 -12.54 -7.45
CA ASP A 300 -14.20 -12.47 -6.31
C ASP A 300 -13.73 -11.53 -5.20
N GLN A 301 -12.49 -10.99 -5.28
CA GLN A 301 -12.00 -9.98 -4.35
C GLN A 301 -12.85 -8.72 -4.44
N TYR A 302 -13.17 -8.10 -3.32
CA TYR A 302 -13.80 -6.78 -3.32
C TYR A 302 -12.88 -5.75 -3.97
N CYS A 303 -13.38 -5.10 -5.02
CA CYS A 303 -12.75 -3.93 -5.63
C CYS A 303 -13.19 -2.66 -4.92
N PHE A 304 -14.51 -2.51 -4.75
CA PHE A 304 -15.12 -1.36 -4.08
C PHE A 304 -16.08 -1.80 -2.99
N LYS A 305 -15.98 -1.15 -1.84
CA LYS A 305 -16.91 -1.27 -0.73
C LYS A 305 -17.17 0.09 -0.09
N TYR A 306 -18.31 0.68 -0.41
CA TYR A 306 -18.72 1.96 0.17
C TYR A 306 -19.39 1.75 1.52
N THR A 307 -18.92 2.46 2.54
CA THR A 307 -19.53 2.45 3.88
C THR A 307 -20.83 3.25 3.94
N THR A 308 -20.94 4.29 3.11
CA THR A 308 -22.06 5.28 3.17
C THR A 308 -23.00 5.20 1.98
N LEU A 309 -22.69 4.40 0.97
CA LEU A 309 -23.50 4.23 -0.23
C LEU A 309 -23.72 2.73 -0.49
N ASP A 310 -24.88 2.38 -1.07
CA ASP A 310 -25.17 1.00 -1.47
C ASP A 310 -24.43 0.65 -2.78
N TYR A 311 -23.12 0.53 -2.70
CA TYR A 311 -22.26 0.10 -3.80
C TYR A 311 -21.10 -0.74 -3.30
N THR A 312 -21.25 -2.05 -3.47
CA THR A 312 -20.20 -3.04 -3.22
C THR A 312 -20.00 -3.86 -4.48
N ARG A 313 -18.77 -3.99 -4.95
CA ARG A 313 -18.41 -4.72 -6.18
C ARG A 313 -17.15 -5.52 -5.97
N THR A 314 -17.16 -6.76 -6.47
CA THR A 314 -15.93 -7.50 -6.73
C THR A 314 -15.21 -6.92 -7.96
N TYR A 315 -13.96 -7.32 -8.19
CA TYR A 315 -13.22 -6.91 -9.39
C TYR A 315 -13.96 -7.29 -10.68
N ALA A 316 -14.54 -8.51 -10.74
CA ALA A 316 -15.34 -8.95 -11.87
C ALA A 316 -16.60 -8.09 -12.08
N GLN A 317 -17.36 -7.83 -11.02
CA GLN A 317 -18.56 -7.00 -11.08
C GLN A 317 -18.26 -5.55 -11.47
N PHE A 318 -17.14 -5.00 -10.97
CA PHE A 318 -16.72 -3.65 -11.33
C PHE A 318 -16.33 -3.56 -12.82
N ARG A 319 -15.63 -4.56 -13.37
CA ARG A 319 -15.35 -4.64 -14.80
C ARG A 319 -16.65 -4.64 -15.62
N ASP A 320 -17.67 -5.37 -15.18
CA ASP A 320 -18.96 -5.42 -15.89
C ASP A 320 -19.66 -4.04 -15.90
N ASP A 321 -19.58 -3.29 -14.78
CA ASP A 321 -20.08 -1.91 -14.73
C ASP A 321 -19.28 -0.98 -15.67
N VAL A 322 -17.96 -1.14 -15.72
CA VAL A 322 -17.07 -0.39 -16.65
C VAL A 322 -17.41 -0.69 -18.11
N ASP A 323 -17.54 -1.95 -18.48
CA ASP A 323 -17.88 -2.37 -19.85
C ASP A 323 -19.26 -1.86 -20.27
N ALA A 324 -20.22 -1.88 -19.35
CA ALA A 324 -21.56 -1.35 -19.59
C ALA A 324 -21.52 0.16 -19.87
N PHE A 325 -20.78 0.93 -19.08
CA PHE A 325 -20.69 2.38 -19.28
C PHE A 325 -19.82 2.74 -20.50
N ALA A 326 -18.78 1.97 -20.81
CA ALA A 326 -17.97 2.14 -22.02
C ALA A 326 -18.85 2.02 -23.28
N ARG A 327 -19.71 0.98 -23.34
CA ARG A 327 -20.70 0.80 -24.43
C ARG A 327 -21.72 1.93 -24.47
N ALA A 328 -22.15 2.42 -23.30
CA ALA A 328 -23.04 3.57 -23.23
C ALA A 328 -22.38 4.84 -23.81
N LEU A 329 -21.13 5.13 -23.45
CA LEU A 329 -20.36 6.26 -23.98
C LEU A 329 -20.21 6.18 -25.51
N ILE A 330 -19.93 4.99 -26.08
CA ILE A 330 -19.87 4.78 -27.52
C ILE A 330 -21.23 5.11 -28.16
N SER A 331 -22.35 4.66 -27.54
CA SER A 331 -23.71 4.95 -28.07
C SER A 331 -24.04 6.44 -28.05
N LEU A 332 -23.36 7.23 -27.24
CA LEU A 332 -23.49 8.68 -27.13
C LEU A 332 -22.49 9.45 -28.01
N GLY A 333 -21.78 8.75 -28.91
CA GLY A 333 -20.86 9.35 -29.86
C GLY A 333 -19.46 9.64 -29.35
N VAL A 334 -19.10 9.14 -28.16
CA VAL A 334 -17.73 9.24 -27.63
C VAL A 334 -16.79 8.38 -28.47
N LYS A 335 -15.66 8.94 -28.87
CA LYS A 335 -14.63 8.33 -29.72
C LYS A 335 -13.26 8.40 -29.01
N PRO A 336 -12.26 7.65 -29.47
CA PRO A 336 -10.89 7.84 -29.01
C PRO A 336 -10.48 9.31 -29.09
N GLY A 337 -9.85 9.82 -28.03
CA GLY A 337 -9.47 11.23 -27.88
C GLY A 337 -10.57 12.18 -27.42
N SER A 338 -11.87 11.77 -27.42
CA SER A 338 -12.96 12.58 -26.84
C SER A 338 -12.74 12.80 -25.34
N LYS A 339 -13.13 13.96 -24.83
CA LYS A 339 -13.00 14.31 -23.42
C LYS A 339 -14.30 14.04 -22.67
N VAL A 340 -14.20 13.17 -21.66
CA VAL A 340 -15.29 12.87 -20.72
C VAL A 340 -14.95 13.56 -19.42
N THR A 341 -15.65 14.63 -19.09
CA THR A 341 -15.41 15.40 -17.85
C THR A 341 -16.28 14.88 -16.72
N VAL A 342 -15.70 14.66 -15.55
CA VAL A 342 -16.44 14.28 -14.35
C VAL A 342 -16.38 15.41 -13.33
N TRP A 343 -17.58 15.90 -12.92
CA TRP A 343 -17.76 16.92 -11.91
C TRP A 343 -18.56 16.35 -10.74
N ALA A 344 -17.87 15.61 -9.89
CA ALA A 344 -18.48 14.90 -8.78
C ALA A 344 -17.49 14.70 -7.62
N THR A 345 -18.02 14.43 -6.45
CA THR A 345 -17.29 13.88 -5.31
C THR A 345 -16.94 12.40 -5.56
N ASN A 346 -16.35 11.70 -4.59
CA ASN A 346 -15.93 10.29 -4.72
C ASN A 346 -17.15 9.33 -4.74
N VAL A 347 -17.97 9.40 -5.79
CA VAL A 347 -19.14 8.54 -5.98
C VAL A 347 -18.86 7.44 -7.02
N PRO A 348 -19.60 6.33 -7.03
CA PRO A 348 -19.36 5.21 -7.97
C PRO A 348 -19.28 5.63 -9.43
N ALA A 349 -20.14 6.55 -9.86
CA ALA A 349 -20.13 7.07 -11.24
C ALA A 349 -18.79 7.71 -11.63
N TRP A 350 -18.02 8.27 -10.66
CA TRP A 350 -16.71 8.84 -10.91
C TRP A 350 -15.73 7.76 -11.36
N TYR A 351 -15.65 6.66 -10.59
CA TYR A 351 -14.76 5.53 -10.87
C TYR A 351 -15.14 4.82 -12.15
N ILE A 352 -16.42 4.50 -12.34
CA ILE A 352 -16.93 3.84 -13.54
C ILE A 352 -16.62 4.69 -14.79
N SER A 353 -16.83 6.01 -14.72
CA SER A 353 -16.54 6.92 -15.83
C SER A 353 -15.06 6.93 -16.21
N PHE A 354 -14.16 6.89 -15.23
CA PHE A 354 -12.73 6.88 -15.53
C PHE A 354 -12.29 5.63 -16.27
N TRP A 355 -12.61 4.45 -15.75
CA TRP A 355 -12.25 3.19 -16.41
C TRP A 355 -12.94 3.03 -17.76
N ALA A 356 -14.20 3.41 -17.86
CA ALA A 356 -14.97 3.30 -19.11
C ALA A 356 -14.44 4.24 -20.21
N ALA A 357 -14.14 5.50 -19.90
CA ALA A 357 -13.51 6.42 -20.83
C ALA A 357 -12.13 5.93 -21.28
N ALA A 358 -11.28 5.56 -20.31
CA ALA A 358 -9.95 5.02 -20.57
C ALA A 358 -9.99 3.75 -21.44
N LYS A 359 -10.99 2.87 -21.26
CA LYS A 359 -11.14 1.61 -22.01
C LYS A 359 -11.37 1.81 -23.50
N ILE A 360 -12.04 2.87 -23.88
CA ILE A 360 -12.35 3.18 -25.30
C ILE A 360 -11.43 4.25 -25.89
N GLY A 361 -10.31 4.57 -25.22
CA GLY A 361 -9.34 5.55 -25.67
C GLY A 361 -9.80 7.01 -25.53
N ALA A 362 -10.89 7.27 -24.80
CA ALA A 362 -11.29 8.62 -24.41
C ALA A 362 -10.49 9.11 -23.22
N VAL A 363 -10.40 10.42 -23.06
CA VAL A 363 -9.62 11.08 -22.01
C VAL A 363 -10.57 11.52 -20.90
N LEU A 364 -10.37 11.01 -19.68
CA LEU A 364 -11.09 11.54 -18.54
C LEU A 364 -10.50 12.89 -18.13
N VAL A 365 -11.37 13.87 -17.97
CA VAL A 365 -11.02 15.20 -17.45
C VAL A 365 -11.57 15.35 -16.04
N THR A 366 -10.72 15.69 -15.09
CA THR A 366 -11.15 15.87 -13.71
C THR A 366 -11.50 17.33 -13.45
N MET A 367 -12.60 17.55 -12.72
CA MET A 367 -13.09 18.89 -12.42
C MET A 367 -13.22 19.10 -10.92
N ASN A 368 -12.63 20.18 -10.42
CA ASN A 368 -12.66 20.52 -9.00
C ASN A 368 -14.08 20.81 -8.51
N THR A 369 -14.46 20.19 -7.42
CA THR A 369 -15.81 20.28 -6.83
C THR A 369 -16.17 21.69 -6.32
N ALA A 370 -15.20 22.56 -6.07
CA ALA A 370 -15.41 23.93 -5.62
C ALA A 370 -15.59 24.96 -6.75
N TYR A 371 -15.44 24.54 -8.03
CA TYR A 371 -15.53 25.49 -9.13
C TYR A 371 -16.91 26.15 -9.23
N LYS A 372 -16.89 27.43 -9.58
CA LYS A 372 -18.05 28.24 -9.91
C LYS A 372 -18.12 28.43 -11.43
N ILE A 373 -19.08 29.21 -11.88
CA ILE A 373 -19.40 29.34 -13.30
C ILE A 373 -18.19 29.73 -14.18
N HIS A 374 -17.33 30.65 -13.74
CA HIS A 374 -16.21 31.11 -14.55
C HIS A 374 -15.14 30.04 -14.73
N GLU A 375 -14.79 29.33 -13.64
CA GLU A 375 -13.82 28.25 -13.71
C GLU A 375 -14.40 27.05 -14.46
N ALA A 376 -15.69 26.76 -14.28
CA ALA A 376 -16.39 25.68 -14.99
C ALA A 376 -16.44 25.94 -16.49
N GLU A 377 -16.83 27.16 -16.91
CA GLU A 377 -16.83 27.53 -18.33
C GLU A 377 -15.42 27.42 -18.93
N TYR A 378 -14.42 27.97 -18.23
CA TYR A 378 -13.04 27.91 -18.70
C TYR A 378 -12.59 26.46 -18.92
N LEU A 379 -12.77 25.59 -17.93
CA LEU A 379 -12.33 24.20 -18.02
C LEU A 379 -13.06 23.46 -19.14
N LEU A 380 -14.39 23.53 -19.20
CA LEU A 380 -15.19 22.83 -20.20
C LEU A 380 -14.86 23.26 -21.64
N ARG A 381 -14.52 24.54 -21.84
CA ARG A 381 -14.07 25.07 -23.13
C ARG A 381 -12.63 24.69 -23.45
N GLN A 382 -11.72 24.87 -22.48
CA GLN A 382 -10.29 24.63 -22.69
C GLN A 382 -10.00 23.15 -22.94
N SER A 383 -10.72 22.26 -22.27
CA SER A 383 -10.59 20.81 -22.43
C SER A 383 -11.28 20.24 -23.66
N ASP A 384 -12.10 21.02 -24.37
CA ASP A 384 -12.97 20.53 -25.44
C ASP A 384 -13.90 19.39 -24.96
N THR A 385 -14.51 19.57 -23.80
CA THR A 385 -15.39 18.56 -23.19
C THR A 385 -16.51 18.13 -24.12
N HIS A 386 -16.56 16.82 -24.44
CA HIS A 386 -17.59 16.20 -25.25
C HIS A 386 -18.78 15.71 -24.40
N THR A 387 -18.50 15.08 -23.29
CA THR A 387 -19.51 14.54 -22.36
C THR A 387 -19.20 14.97 -20.93
N LEU A 388 -20.19 15.52 -20.25
CA LEU A 388 -20.11 15.91 -18.85
C LEU A 388 -20.92 14.93 -17.99
N VAL A 389 -20.28 14.31 -17.01
CA VAL A 389 -20.93 13.50 -15.96
C VAL A 389 -20.89 14.30 -14.67
N MET A 390 -22.05 14.58 -14.04
CA MET A 390 -22.07 15.45 -12.87
C MET A 390 -23.11 15.05 -11.82
N ILE A 391 -22.80 15.31 -10.56
CA ILE A 391 -23.77 15.35 -9.44
C ILE A 391 -24.52 16.70 -9.45
N GLU A 392 -25.55 16.85 -8.64
CA GLU A 392 -26.33 18.09 -8.57
C GLU A 392 -25.55 19.30 -8.10
N GLY A 393 -24.62 19.07 -7.18
CA GLY A 393 -23.71 20.08 -6.63
C GLY A 393 -22.91 19.54 -5.46
N ALA A 394 -21.95 20.33 -4.97
CA ALA A 394 -21.16 20.04 -3.77
C ALA A 394 -20.78 21.34 -3.06
N LEU A 395 -20.69 21.29 -1.73
CA LEU A 395 -20.44 22.46 -0.90
C LEU A 395 -21.51 23.57 -1.19
N ASP A 396 -21.04 24.75 -1.58
CA ASP A 396 -21.87 25.89 -1.98
C ASP A 396 -21.96 26.05 -3.51
N SER A 397 -21.55 25.03 -4.28
CA SER A 397 -21.56 25.06 -5.75
C SER A 397 -22.70 24.19 -6.29
N LYS A 398 -23.65 24.81 -7.02
CA LYS A 398 -24.79 24.18 -7.64
C LYS A 398 -24.52 23.94 -9.11
N TYR A 399 -24.07 22.74 -9.44
CA TYR A 399 -23.61 22.41 -10.79
C TYR A 399 -24.76 22.43 -11.81
N ASN A 400 -25.95 21.98 -11.38
CA ASN A 400 -27.16 22.01 -12.21
C ASN A 400 -27.51 23.42 -12.67
N GLU A 401 -27.46 24.42 -11.77
CA GLU A 401 -27.73 25.82 -12.10
C GLU A 401 -26.64 26.40 -13.01
N ILE A 402 -25.38 26.12 -12.71
CA ILE A 402 -24.23 26.58 -13.51
C ILE A 402 -24.31 26.02 -14.95
N VAL A 403 -24.59 24.71 -15.10
CA VAL A 403 -24.67 24.07 -16.41
C VAL A 403 -25.89 24.56 -17.20
N ALA A 404 -27.02 24.80 -16.53
CA ALA A 404 -28.21 25.38 -17.15
C ALA A 404 -27.95 26.82 -17.68
N GLU A 405 -27.13 27.60 -16.98
CA GLU A 405 -26.74 28.95 -17.42
C GLU A 405 -25.71 28.90 -18.56
N LEU A 406 -24.74 27.97 -18.51
CA LEU A 406 -23.73 27.78 -19.55
C LEU A 406 -24.28 27.19 -20.85
N CYS A 407 -25.33 26.36 -20.78
CA CYS A 407 -25.95 25.68 -21.89
C CYS A 407 -27.48 25.76 -21.78
N PRO A 408 -28.09 26.94 -21.99
CA PRO A 408 -29.54 27.11 -21.89
C PRO A 408 -30.30 26.25 -22.90
N GLU A 409 -29.65 25.79 -23.97
CA GLU A 409 -30.23 24.89 -25.01
C GLU A 409 -30.67 23.55 -24.41
N ILE A 410 -30.10 23.12 -23.26
CA ILE A 410 -30.52 21.92 -22.51
C ILE A 410 -32.04 21.92 -22.23
N ALA A 411 -32.61 23.07 -21.92
CA ALA A 411 -34.03 23.19 -21.57
C ALA A 411 -34.98 22.73 -22.69
N SER A 412 -34.54 22.79 -23.94
CA SER A 412 -35.31 22.34 -25.12
C SER A 412 -34.77 21.05 -25.74
N ALA A 413 -33.64 20.54 -25.25
CA ALA A 413 -33.02 19.33 -25.73
C ALA A 413 -33.81 18.06 -25.37
N LYS A 414 -33.65 17.02 -26.17
CA LYS A 414 -34.18 15.68 -25.87
C LYS A 414 -33.03 14.82 -25.32
N ALA A 415 -33.31 14.20 -24.19
CA ALA A 415 -32.32 13.37 -23.53
C ALA A 415 -31.76 12.26 -24.46
N GLY A 416 -30.45 12.13 -24.53
CA GLY A 416 -29.77 11.16 -25.38
C GLY A 416 -29.58 11.57 -26.83
N GLU A 417 -30.05 12.76 -27.26
CA GLU A 417 -29.69 13.41 -28.52
C GLU A 417 -28.52 14.41 -28.28
N PRO A 418 -27.61 14.56 -29.26
CA PRO A 418 -26.47 15.46 -29.11
C PRO A 418 -26.88 16.91 -28.86
N LEU A 419 -26.29 17.55 -27.85
CA LEU A 419 -26.46 18.98 -27.59
C LEU A 419 -25.69 19.83 -28.59
N HIS A 420 -26.20 21.03 -28.83
CA HIS A 420 -25.57 22.06 -29.64
C HIS A 420 -25.52 23.37 -28.84
N CYS A 421 -24.58 23.43 -27.88
CA CYS A 421 -24.44 24.58 -27.01
C CYS A 421 -23.46 25.61 -27.60
N SER A 422 -23.92 26.85 -27.76
CA SER A 422 -23.12 27.92 -28.35
C SER A 422 -21.92 28.33 -27.48
N ARG A 423 -22.09 28.33 -26.16
CA ARG A 423 -21.01 28.64 -25.21
C ARG A 423 -20.03 27.50 -25.03
N LEU A 424 -20.50 26.23 -25.20
CA LEU A 424 -19.71 25.02 -25.03
C LEU A 424 -19.75 24.18 -26.32
N PRO A 425 -19.02 24.59 -27.38
CA PRO A 425 -19.23 24.10 -28.75
C PRO A 425 -18.89 22.63 -28.95
N PHE A 426 -18.14 22.02 -28.06
CA PHE A 426 -17.81 20.58 -28.09
C PHE A 426 -18.77 19.71 -27.25
N LEU A 427 -19.54 20.32 -26.33
CA LEU A 427 -20.44 19.57 -25.44
C LEU A 427 -21.58 18.93 -26.24
N ARG A 428 -21.70 17.59 -26.13
CA ARG A 428 -22.75 16.80 -26.80
C ARG A 428 -23.68 16.12 -25.81
N ASN A 429 -23.18 15.81 -24.61
CA ASN A 429 -23.96 15.06 -23.62
C ASN A 429 -23.70 15.62 -22.22
N VAL A 430 -24.80 15.65 -21.43
CA VAL A 430 -24.75 15.85 -19.98
C VAL A 430 -25.45 14.66 -19.34
N ILE A 431 -24.77 13.98 -18.42
CA ILE A 431 -25.24 12.82 -17.67
C ILE A 431 -25.31 13.19 -16.20
N THR A 432 -26.45 13.05 -15.59
CA THR A 432 -26.69 13.43 -14.19
C THR A 432 -26.62 12.21 -13.27
N VAL A 433 -25.99 12.37 -12.11
CA VAL A 433 -25.79 11.33 -11.11
C VAL A 433 -26.60 11.66 -9.85
N GLY A 434 -27.57 10.80 -9.53
CA GLY A 434 -28.40 10.94 -8.32
C GLY A 434 -29.52 11.99 -8.39
N PHE A 435 -29.68 12.67 -9.53
CA PHE A 435 -30.77 13.63 -9.75
C PHE A 435 -31.20 13.66 -11.23
N ARG A 436 -32.34 14.29 -11.50
CA ARG A 436 -32.86 14.45 -12.86
C ARG A 436 -32.79 15.91 -13.31
N MET A 437 -32.31 16.14 -14.52
CA MET A 437 -32.32 17.43 -15.20
C MET A 437 -32.96 17.28 -16.58
N LYS A 438 -33.84 18.23 -16.94
CA LYS A 438 -34.51 18.20 -18.23
C LYS A 438 -33.47 18.24 -19.37
N GLY A 439 -33.67 17.44 -20.41
CA GLY A 439 -32.73 17.35 -21.54
C GLY A 439 -31.49 16.48 -21.33
N CYS A 440 -31.29 15.98 -20.10
CA CYS A 440 -30.15 15.14 -19.73
C CYS A 440 -30.59 13.69 -19.48
N LEU A 441 -29.69 12.74 -19.71
CA LEU A 441 -29.82 11.37 -19.21
C LEU A 441 -29.38 11.29 -17.76
N THR A 442 -30.05 10.49 -16.95
CA THR A 442 -29.47 10.03 -15.70
C THR A 442 -28.38 8.99 -15.97
N PHE A 443 -27.51 8.75 -14.97
CA PHE A 443 -26.44 7.76 -15.10
C PHE A 443 -27.00 6.37 -15.39
N ASP A 444 -28.10 5.99 -14.76
CA ASP A 444 -28.78 4.69 -14.98
C ASP A 444 -29.37 4.61 -16.40
N GLU A 445 -30.02 5.69 -16.88
CA GLU A 445 -30.52 5.77 -18.26
C GLU A 445 -29.39 5.70 -19.28
N ALA A 446 -28.24 6.31 -19.00
CA ALA A 446 -27.04 6.18 -19.82
C ALA A 446 -26.51 4.74 -19.81
N MET A 447 -26.39 4.12 -18.62
CA MET A 447 -25.97 2.72 -18.46
C MET A 447 -26.86 1.74 -19.25
N ALA A 448 -28.18 1.98 -19.29
CA ALA A 448 -29.13 1.15 -20.05
C ALA A 448 -28.85 1.15 -21.56
N ARG A 449 -28.19 2.19 -22.09
CA ARG A 449 -27.82 2.27 -23.52
C ARG A 449 -26.74 1.27 -23.95
N LYS A 450 -26.13 0.54 -22.99
CA LYS A 450 -25.21 -0.57 -23.32
C LYS A 450 -25.79 -1.56 -24.33
N SER A 451 -27.10 -1.73 -24.37
CA SER A 451 -27.78 -2.60 -25.33
C SER A 451 -27.69 -2.14 -26.81
N LEU A 452 -27.32 -0.87 -27.03
CA LEU A 452 -27.21 -0.29 -28.37
C LEU A 452 -25.85 -0.54 -29.05
N VAL A 453 -24.88 -1.04 -28.34
CA VAL A 453 -23.52 -1.31 -28.82
C VAL A 453 -23.09 -2.71 -28.37
N SER A 454 -22.53 -3.49 -29.31
CA SER A 454 -22.11 -4.85 -28.99
C SER A 454 -20.82 -4.86 -28.14
N GLN A 455 -20.60 -5.97 -27.43
CA GLN A 455 -19.38 -6.18 -26.66
C GLN A 455 -18.14 -6.20 -27.59
N GLU A 456 -18.27 -6.83 -28.77
CA GLU A 456 -17.18 -6.93 -29.74
C GLU A 456 -16.77 -5.55 -30.27
N SER A 457 -17.74 -4.66 -30.54
CA SER A 457 -17.43 -3.28 -30.96
C SER A 457 -16.65 -2.51 -29.90
N MET A 458 -17.00 -2.64 -28.63
CA MET A 458 -16.29 -2.01 -27.54
C MET A 458 -14.88 -2.63 -27.37
N GLN A 459 -14.76 -3.96 -27.44
CA GLN A 459 -13.47 -4.64 -27.36
C GLN A 459 -12.52 -4.28 -28.50
N ALA A 460 -13.06 -4.09 -29.72
CA ALA A 460 -12.27 -3.63 -30.88
C ALA A 460 -11.68 -2.22 -30.63
N MET A 461 -12.45 -1.32 -30.01
CA MET A 461 -11.93 0.00 -29.60
C MET A 461 -10.88 -0.14 -28.49
N ALA A 462 -11.16 -0.96 -27.49
CA ALA A 462 -10.24 -1.17 -26.35
C ALA A 462 -8.89 -1.77 -26.81
N ALA A 463 -8.90 -2.68 -27.76
CA ALA A 463 -7.70 -3.30 -28.33
C ALA A 463 -6.79 -2.31 -29.09
N ALA A 464 -7.33 -1.19 -29.54
CA ALA A 464 -6.58 -0.14 -30.23
C ALA A 464 -5.90 0.86 -29.27
N VAL A 465 -6.25 0.86 -28.00
CA VAL A 465 -5.71 1.77 -26.99
C VAL A 465 -4.32 1.31 -26.56
N ARG A 466 -3.39 2.24 -26.49
CA ARG A 466 -1.99 1.99 -26.15
C ARG A 466 -1.61 2.57 -24.79
N PRO A 467 -0.59 2.03 -24.11
CA PRO A 467 -0.09 2.58 -22.82
C PRO A 467 0.37 4.04 -22.90
N ASP A 468 0.87 4.48 -24.04
CA ASP A 468 1.32 5.86 -24.29
C ASP A 468 0.22 6.84 -24.71
N ASP A 469 -1.01 6.38 -24.87
CA ASP A 469 -2.17 7.26 -25.10
C ASP A 469 -2.52 8.03 -23.81
N VAL A 470 -3.01 9.26 -23.98
CA VAL A 470 -3.49 10.08 -22.86
C VAL A 470 -4.82 9.52 -22.36
N CYS A 471 -4.86 9.12 -21.09
CA CYS A 471 -6.09 8.61 -20.46
C CYS A 471 -6.72 9.62 -19.49
N ASN A 472 -5.93 10.58 -19.02
CA ASN A 472 -6.36 11.53 -18.00
C ASN A 472 -5.84 12.93 -18.25
N MET A 473 -6.65 13.94 -17.95
CA MET A 473 -6.28 15.34 -17.95
C MET A 473 -6.69 15.96 -16.62
N GLN A 474 -5.70 16.39 -15.83
CA GLN A 474 -5.91 17.05 -14.55
C GLN A 474 -5.59 18.53 -14.63
N TYR A 475 -6.43 19.35 -14.03
CA TYR A 475 -6.25 20.78 -14.03
C TYR A 475 -5.55 21.25 -12.75
N THR A 476 -4.39 21.91 -12.92
CA THR A 476 -3.62 22.50 -11.82
C THR A 476 -3.73 23.99 -11.82
N SER A 477 -3.78 24.61 -10.65
CA SER A 477 -3.70 26.05 -10.49
C SER A 477 -2.28 26.52 -10.86
N GLY A 478 -2.13 27.08 -12.05
CA GLY A 478 -0.86 27.66 -12.50
C GLY A 478 -0.52 28.97 -11.79
N THR A 479 0.74 29.37 -11.87
CA THR A 479 1.23 30.67 -11.40
C THR A 479 0.70 31.87 -12.24
N THR A 480 0.10 31.56 -13.39
CA THR A 480 -0.41 32.54 -14.38
C THR A 480 -1.90 32.87 -14.24
N GLY A 481 -2.59 32.36 -13.21
CA GLY A 481 -3.99 32.66 -12.90
C GLY A 481 -5.02 31.68 -13.47
N PHE A 482 -4.76 31.05 -14.62
CA PHE A 482 -5.69 30.06 -15.19
C PHE A 482 -5.17 28.63 -15.03
N PRO A 483 -6.06 27.65 -14.70
CA PRO A 483 -5.67 26.25 -14.57
C PRO A 483 -5.13 25.69 -15.89
N LYS A 484 -4.10 24.85 -15.80
CA LYS A 484 -3.47 24.16 -16.94
C LYS A 484 -3.88 22.70 -16.96
N GLY A 485 -4.29 22.18 -18.10
CA GLY A 485 -4.66 20.78 -18.29
C GLY A 485 -3.43 19.89 -18.49
N VAL A 486 -3.02 19.17 -17.48
CA VAL A 486 -1.89 18.23 -17.50
C VAL A 486 -2.31 16.93 -18.16
N MET A 487 -1.66 16.54 -19.27
CA MET A 487 -1.95 15.31 -20.01
C MET A 487 -1.13 14.15 -19.47
N LEU A 488 -1.81 13.14 -18.89
CA LEU A 488 -1.21 11.93 -18.35
C LEU A 488 -1.59 10.71 -19.18
N THR A 489 -0.62 9.86 -19.49
CA THR A 489 -0.81 8.62 -20.23
C THR A 489 -1.21 7.47 -19.31
N HIS A 490 -1.73 6.38 -19.88
CA HIS A 490 -1.93 5.14 -19.12
C HIS A 490 -0.63 4.69 -18.45
N TYR A 491 0.48 4.75 -19.18
CA TYR A 491 1.80 4.35 -18.68
C TYR A 491 2.26 5.17 -17.48
N ASN A 492 2.03 6.49 -17.51
CA ASN A 492 2.33 7.35 -16.37
C ASN A 492 1.51 6.94 -15.12
N VAL A 493 0.17 6.87 -15.28
CA VAL A 493 -0.77 6.65 -14.16
C VAL A 493 -0.60 5.27 -13.57
N VAL A 494 -0.57 4.22 -14.41
CA VAL A 494 -0.44 2.82 -13.96
C VAL A 494 0.86 2.62 -13.18
N ASN A 495 1.98 3.02 -13.76
CA ASN A 495 3.28 2.75 -13.16
C ASN A 495 3.56 3.61 -11.92
N ASN A 496 3.07 4.84 -11.89
CA ASN A 496 3.20 5.63 -10.68
C ASN A 496 2.35 5.05 -9.54
N GLY A 497 1.12 4.64 -9.82
CA GLY A 497 0.27 3.94 -8.84
C GLY A 497 0.91 2.64 -8.34
N LYS A 498 1.50 1.84 -9.25
CA LYS A 498 2.24 0.62 -8.89
C LYS A 498 3.42 0.92 -7.95
N CYS A 499 4.30 1.84 -8.34
CA CYS A 499 5.48 2.19 -7.51
C CYS A 499 5.09 2.73 -6.14
N ILE A 500 4.00 3.49 -6.05
CA ILE A 500 3.44 3.99 -4.78
C ILE A 500 2.95 2.83 -3.93
N GLY A 501 2.16 1.91 -4.49
CA GLY A 501 1.68 0.73 -3.78
C GLY A 501 2.81 -0.19 -3.31
N ASP A 502 3.85 -0.37 -4.14
CA ASP A 502 5.08 -1.09 -3.76
C ASP A 502 5.75 -0.47 -2.52
N ARG A 503 5.87 0.88 -2.50
CA ARG A 503 6.47 1.60 -1.37
C ARG A 503 5.60 1.61 -0.11
N MET A 504 4.29 1.47 -0.25
CA MET A 504 3.36 1.26 0.86
C MET A 504 3.30 -0.21 1.31
N GLY A 505 3.83 -1.13 0.52
CA GLY A 505 3.72 -2.57 0.73
C GLY A 505 2.28 -3.08 0.60
N LEU A 506 1.50 -2.53 -0.35
CA LEU A 506 0.12 -2.96 -0.58
C LEU A 506 0.04 -4.36 -1.17
N SER A 507 -1.06 -5.04 -0.88
CA SER A 507 -1.40 -6.37 -1.39
C SER A 507 -2.92 -6.57 -1.39
N THR A 508 -3.39 -7.74 -1.80
CA THR A 508 -4.81 -8.13 -1.71
C THR A 508 -5.35 -8.14 -0.29
N ALA A 509 -4.48 -8.21 0.73
CA ALA A 509 -4.87 -8.14 2.14
C ALA A 509 -5.32 -6.73 2.58
N ASP A 510 -5.11 -5.71 1.75
CA ASP A 510 -5.34 -4.33 2.16
C ASP A 510 -6.72 -3.81 1.84
N ARG A 511 -7.19 -2.95 2.75
CA ARG A 511 -8.41 -2.16 2.63
C ARG A 511 -8.05 -0.69 2.77
N MET A 512 -8.09 0.02 1.65
CA MET A 512 -7.75 1.43 1.57
C MET A 512 -8.99 2.30 1.74
N MET A 513 -9.07 3.05 2.83
CA MET A 513 -10.05 4.15 2.91
C MET A 513 -9.60 5.31 2.01
N ILE A 514 -10.44 5.68 1.04
CA ILE A 514 -10.18 6.79 0.13
C ILE A 514 -11.06 7.98 0.50
N GLN A 515 -10.49 8.92 1.24
CA GLN A 515 -11.17 10.14 1.71
C GLN A 515 -10.65 11.41 1.02
N VAL A 516 -9.51 11.31 0.31
CA VAL A 516 -8.95 12.40 -0.50
C VAL A 516 -9.72 12.55 -1.81
N PRO A 517 -9.84 13.79 -2.36
CA PRO A 517 -10.62 14.01 -3.58
C PRO A 517 -10.05 13.30 -4.80
N MET A 518 -10.92 12.61 -5.55
CA MET A 518 -10.56 11.87 -6.77
C MET A 518 -10.24 12.77 -7.97
N PHE A 519 -10.74 14.00 -7.98
CA PHE A 519 -10.38 14.97 -9.02
C PHE A 519 -8.91 15.42 -8.94
N HIS A 520 -8.21 15.05 -7.88
CA HIS A 520 -6.78 15.30 -7.66
C HIS A 520 -5.99 13.99 -7.72
N CYS A 521 -4.76 14.05 -8.23
CA CYS A 521 -3.90 12.86 -8.33
C CYS A 521 -3.64 12.16 -6.99
N PHE A 522 -3.78 12.84 -5.86
CA PHE A 522 -3.68 12.20 -4.54
C PHE A 522 -4.75 11.12 -4.35
N GLY A 523 -6.00 11.40 -4.72
CA GLY A 523 -7.06 10.39 -4.72
C GLY A 523 -6.91 9.40 -5.87
N MET A 524 -6.73 9.91 -7.09
CA MET A 524 -6.76 9.11 -8.30
C MET A 524 -5.55 8.17 -8.44
N VAL A 525 -4.34 8.64 -8.23
CA VAL A 525 -3.14 7.81 -8.43
C VAL A 525 -2.65 7.19 -7.12
N LEU A 526 -2.40 8.03 -6.08
CA LEU A 526 -1.81 7.56 -4.84
C LEU A 526 -2.73 6.60 -4.07
N SER A 527 -4.05 6.73 -4.24
CA SER A 527 -5.01 5.87 -3.54
C SER A 527 -5.65 4.84 -4.48
N MET A 528 -6.41 5.29 -5.48
CA MET A 528 -7.18 4.42 -6.36
C MET A 528 -6.29 3.51 -7.24
N THR A 529 -5.34 4.11 -7.96
CA THR A 529 -4.49 3.33 -8.88
C THR A 529 -3.53 2.41 -8.14
N SER A 530 -2.99 2.85 -6.99
CA SER A 530 -2.14 1.98 -6.16
C SER A 530 -2.91 0.76 -5.62
N CYS A 531 -4.17 0.91 -5.24
CA CYS A 531 -5.03 -0.21 -4.87
C CYS A 531 -5.32 -1.13 -6.06
N MET A 532 -5.69 -0.55 -7.20
CA MET A 532 -6.02 -1.32 -8.41
C MET A 532 -4.84 -2.20 -8.86
N THR A 533 -3.63 -1.66 -8.85
CA THR A 533 -2.43 -2.43 -9.24
C THR A 533 -2.06 -3.53 -8.23
N HIS A 534 -2.56 -3.48 -7.00
CA HIS A 534 -2.22 -4.42 -5.94
C HIS A 534 -3.38 -5.37 -5.54
N GLY A 535 -4.52 -5.29 -6.23
CA GLY A 535 -5.69 -6.10 -5.92
C GLY A 535 -6.33 -5.76 -4.56
N ALA A 536 -6.01 -4.60 -3.98
CA ALA A 536 -6.54 -4.17 -2.70
C ALA A 536 -8.01 -3.74 -2.81
N THR A 537 -8.73 -3.81 -1.68
CA THR A 537 -10.11 -3.32 -1.60
C THR A 537 -10.12 -1.81 -1.38
N MET A 538 -10.84 -1.09 -2.20
CA MET A 538 -11.08 0.35 -2.05
C MET A 538 -12.35 0.60 -1.25
N CYS A 539 -12.24 1.40 -0.19
CA CYS A 539 -13.36 1.86 0.66
C CYS A 539 -13.49 3.39 0.54
N PRO A 540 -14.12 3.88 -0.56
CA PRO A 540 -14.20 5.32 -0.78
C PRO A 540 -15.23 5.99 0.12
N MET A 541 -14.91 7.22 0.52
CA MET A 541 -15.81 8.15 1.18
C MET A 541 -16.17 9.26 0.19
N PRO A 542 -17.46 9.65 0.06
CA PRO A 542 -17.85 10.70 -0.88
C PRO A 542 -17.09 12.02 -0.67
N TYR A 543 -16.77 12.34 0.56
CA TYR A 543 -15.93 13.47 0.99
C TYR A 543 -15.35 13.20 2.37
N PHE A 544 -14.32 13.93 2.74
CA PHE A 544 -13.72 13.82 4.07
C PHE A 544 -14.66 14.36 5.18
N SER A 545 -14.83 13.55 6.20
CA SER A 545 -15.40 13.93 7.50
C SER A 545 -14.74 13.08 8.57
N ALA A 546 -14.16 13.69 9.59
CA ALA A 546 -13.45 12.97 10.65
C ALA A 546 -14.31 11.86 11.29
N GLY A 547 -15.56 12.17 11.64
CA GLY A 547 -16.46 11.17 12.22
C GLY A 547 -16.78 10.01 11.29
N SER A 548 -17.10 10.29 10.01
CA SER A 548 -17.38 9.24 9.02
C SER A 548 -16.13 8.41 8.72
N SER A 549 -14.93 9.02 8.71
CA SER A 549 -13.68 8.31 8.49
C SER A 549 -13.37 7.34 9.65
N LEU A 550 -13.55 7.76 10.90
CA LEU A 550 -13.37 6.90 12.07
C LEU A 550 -14.40 5.75 12.09
N ALA A 551 -15.65 6.03 11.71
CA ALA A 551 -16.68 4.99 11.56
C ALA A 551 -16.31 3.98 10.46
N CYS A 552 -15.80 4.44 9.32
CA CYS A 552 -15.32 3.58 8.24
C CYS A 552 -14.15 2.68 8.69
N ILE A 553 -13.21 3.21 9.47
CA ILE A 553 -12.10 2.43 10.03
C ILE A 553 -12.62 1.26 10.86
N ASN A 554 -13.57 1.49 11.76
CA ASN A 554 -14.19 0.45 12.57
C ASN A 554 -14.98 -0.57 11.74
N GLN A 555 -15.85 -0.08 10.84
CA GLN A 555 -16.79 -0.91 10.11
C GLN A 555 -16.10 -1.79 9.07
N GLU A 556 -15.09 -1.24 8.37
CA GLU A 556 -14.44 -1.92 7.26
C GLU A 556 -13.07 -2.50 7.63
N HIS A 557 -12.65 -2.41 8.90
CA HIS A 557 -11.34 -2.86 9.35
C HIS A 557 -10.21 -2.35 8.45
N ILE A 558 -10.16 -1.02 8.28
CA ILE A 558 -9.25 -0.35 7.35
C ILE A 558 -7.79 -0.62 7.72
N THR A 559 -6.98 -1.03 6.76
CA THR A 559 -5.55 -1.30 6.94
C THR A 559 -4.67 -0.12 6.55
N CYS A 560 -5.17 0.76 5.68
CA CYS A 560 -4.43 1.91 5.21
C CYS A 560 -5.35 3.04 4.75
N PHE A 561 -4.86 4.27 4.86
CA PHE A 561 -5.46 5.44 4.21
C PHE A 561 -4.41 6.51 3.91
N ASN A 562 -4.72 7.35 2.92
CA ASN A 562 -3.91 8.49 2.53
C ASN A 562 -4.60 9.78 2.93
N GLY A 563 -3.84 10.78 3.37
CA GLY A 563 -4.40 12.05 3.77
C GLY A 563 -3.41 13.21 3.81
N VAL A 564 -3.94 14.42 3.83
CA VAL A 564 -3.17 15.62 4.14
C VAL A 564 -3.09 15.83 5.65
N PRO A 565 -2.06 16.52 6.19
CA PRO A 565 -1.87 16.68 7.64
C PRO A 565 -3.13 17.15 8.39
N THR A 566 -3.90 18.06 7.78
CA THR A 566 -5.15 18.57 8.39
C THR A 566 -6.22 17.50 8.61
N MET A 567 -6.29 16.48 7.77
CA MET A 567 -7.20 15.33 7.96
C MET A 567 -6.80 14.52 9.20
N PHE A 568 -5.51 14.23 9.36
CA PHE A 568 -4.99 13.54 10.55
C PHE A 568 -5.28 14.34 11.83
N ILE A 569 -5.00 15.64 11.82
CA ILE A 569 -5.27 16.53 12.96
C ILE A 569 -6.76 16.52 13.29
N ALA A 570 -7.65 16.61 12.30
CA ALA A 570 -9.09 16.58 12.51
C ALA A 570 -9.57 15.25 13.13
N MET A 571 -9.02 14.12 12.66
CA MET A 571 -9.32 12.80 13.23
C MET A 571 -8.80 12.66 14.66
N PHE A 572 -7.56 13.07 14.96
CA PHE A 572 -6.98 13.06 16.30
C PHE A 572 -7.79 13.86 17.34
N ASN A 573 -8.43 14.93 16.89
CA ASN A 573 -9.20 15.82 17.76
C ASN A 573 -10.69 15.45 17.84
N HIS A 574 -11.13 14.41 17.09
CA HIS A 574 -12.53 14.01 17.09
C HIS A 574 -12.90 13.20 18.35
N PRO A 575 -14.08 13.40 18.98
CA PRO A 575 -14.49 12.66 20.18
C PRO A 575 -14.44 11.14 20.04
N GLU A 576 -14.82 10.61 18.86
CA GLU A 576 -14.82 9.17 18.57
C GLU A 576 -13.43 8.58 18.33
N TYR A 577 -12.38 9.40 18.31
CA TYR A 577 -11.03 8.91 18.05
C TYR A 577 -10.60 7.82 19.04
N ARG A 578 -10.88 8.00 20.33
CA ARG A 578 -10.52 7.03 21.38
C ARG A 578 -11.37 5.75 21.36
N ASN A 579 -12.49 5.77 20.66
CA ASN A 579 -13.39 4.61 20.50
C ASN A 579 -13.12 3.86 19.18
N THR A 580 -12.12 4.30 18.41
CA THR A 580 -11.79 3.72 17.11
C THR A 580 -10.77 2.61 17.27
N ASP A 581 -11.04 1.47 16.65
CA ASP A 581 -10.11 0.32 16.60
C ASP A 581 -9.12 0.47 15.45
N PHE A 582 -7.89 0.84 15.78
CA PHE A 582 -6.78 0.95 14.82
C PHE A 582 -5.93 -0.34 14.73
N SER A 583 -6.37 -1.47 15.29
CA SER A 583 -5.57 -2.69 15.34
C SER A 583 -5.23 -3.23 13.95
N TYR A 584 -6.11 -3.03 12.97
CA TYR A 584 -5.92 -3.42 11.56
C TYR A 584 -5.05 -2.45 10.76
N MET A 585 -4.91 -1.20 11.24
CA MET A 585 -4.16 -0.16 10.55
C MET A 585 -2.66 -0.47 10.52
N ARG A 586 -2.01 -0.29 9.37
CA ARG A 586 -0.58 -0.57 9.24
C ARG A 586 0.21 0.47 8.45
N THR A 587 -0.37 1.08 7.40
CA THR A 587 0.35 1.96 6.48
C THR A 587 -0.54 3.08 5.96
N GLY A 588 0.03 4.00 5.22
CA GLY A 588 -0.64 5.10 4.55
C GLY A 588 0.34 6.19 4.17
N ILE A 589 -0.14 7.19 3.43
CA ILE A 589 0.63 8.34 3.00
C ILE A 589 0.14 9.59 3.71
N MET A 590 1.07 10.35 4.29
CA MET A 590 0.84 11.75 4.65
C MET A 590 1.61 12.62 3.67
N ALA A 591 0.89 13.42 2.87
CA ALA A 591 1.48 14.26 1.82
C ALA A 591 0.56 15.43 1.43
N GLY A 592 0.87 16.12 0.33
CA GLY A 592 0.07 17.21 -0.25
C GLY A 592 0.39 18.59 0.30
N SER A 593 1.07 18.65 1.42
CA SER A 593 1.64 19.87 2.03
C SER A 593 2.87 19.52 2.85
N GLY A 594 3.47 20.47 3.54
CA GLY A 594 4.53 20.18 4.52
C GLY A 594 3.99 19.26 5.62
N CYS A 595 4.58 18.07 5.74
CA CYS A 595 4.17 17.07 6.75
C CYS A 595 5.02 17.25 8.01
N PRO A 596 4.43 17.65 9.17
CA PRO A 596 5.20 17.76 10.40
C PRO A 596 5.69 16.39 10.86
N PRO A 597 7.01 16.20 11.09
CA PRO A 597 7.57 14.92 11.51
C PRO A 597 6.90 14.35 12.77
N GLU A 598 6.60 15.20 13.74
CA GLU A 598 5.96 14.78 15.00
C GLU A 598 4.51 14.27 14.80
N LEU A 599 3.79 14.82 13.82
CA LEU A 599 2.44 14.34 13.48
C LEU A 599 2.52 12.95 12.85
N MET A 600 3.49 12.73 11.96
CA MET A 600 3.73 11.41 11.35
C MET A 600 4.19 10.39 12.39
N LYS A 601 5.13 10.76 13.28
CA LYS A 601 5.58 9.91 14.39
C LYS A 601 4.42 9.53 15.30
N ARG A 602 3.50 10.47 15.57
CA ARG A 602 2.28 10.20 16.34
C ARG A 602 1.37 9.20 15.64
N ALA A 603 1.10 9.37 14.36
CA ALA A 603 0.28 8.44 13.57
C ALA A 603 0.88 7.02 13.51
N ALA A 604 2.21 6.91 13.53
CA ALA A 604 2.92 5.64 13.50
C ALA A 604 2.86 4.85 14.82
N ARG A 605 2.54 5.50 15.95
CA ARG A 605 2.55 4.85 17.26
C ARG A 605 1.47 3.79 17.40
N PRO A 606 1.78 2.60 17.98
CA PRO A 606 0.82 1.52 18.20
C PRO A 606 -0.37 1.90 19.10
N ASP A 607 -0.17 2.83 20.04
CA ASP A 607 -1.19 3.34 20.96
C ASP A 607 -2.00 4.52 20.40
N GLU A 608 -1.71 4.93 19.18
CA GLU A 608 -2.43 5.97 18.42
C GLU A 608 -3.05 5.35 17.15
N MET A 609 -2.70 5.80 15.93
CA MET A 609 -3.29 5.24 14.70
C MET A 609 -2.65 3.93 14.22
N ASN A 610 -1.61 3.45 14.88
CA ASN A 610 -0.90 2.21 14.54
C ASN A 610 -0.36 2.13 13.08
N MET A 611 -0.20 3.28 12.42
CA MET A 611 0.32 3.34 11.04
C MET A 611 1.84 3.15 11.02
N ARG A 612 2.30 1.98 11.45
CA ARG A 612 3.74 1.67 11.61
C ARG A 612 4.53 1.84 10.33
N GLY A 613 3.89 1.65 9.18
CA GLY A 613 4.44 1.83 7.85
C GLY A 613 4.02 3.15 7.17
N ILE A 614 3.65 4.20 7.92
CA ILE A 614 3.33 5.50 7.31
C ILE A 614 4.52 6.05 6.55
N VAL A 615 4.28 6.61 5.37
CA VAL A 615 5.31 7.08 4.45
C VAL A 615 5.00 8.50 3.94
N SER A 616 6.03 9.15 3.41
CA SER A 616 5.91 10.44 2.75
C SER A 616 6.27 10.32 1.27
N VAL A 617 5.59 11.07 0.42
CA VAL A 617 5.79 11.11 -1.04
C VAL A 617 5.91 12.55 -1.49
N TYR A 618 6.76 12.80 -2.46
CA TYR A 618 6.87 14.11 -3.11
C TYR A 618 6.72 13.99 -4.62
N GLY A 619 6.02 14.96 -5.16
CA GLY A 619 5.82 15.17 -6.58
C GLY A 619 4.72 16.18 -6.88
N GLN A 620 4.32 16.23 -8.13
CA GLN A 620 3.31 17.18 -8.63
C GLN A 620 2.50 16.52 -9.75
N THR A 621 1.36 17.10 -10.11
CA THR A 621 0.47 16.51 -11.14
C THR A 621 1.21 16.23 -12.44
N GLU A 622 2.15 17.08 -12.82
CA GLU A 622 3.00 16.99 -14.00
C GLU A 622 3.92 15.76 -14.00
N THR A 623 4.02 15.04 -12.87
CA THR A 623 4.82 13.81 -12.72
C THR A 623 3.99 12.61 -12.23
N ALA A 624 2.71 12.63 -12.42
CA ALA A 624 1.71 11.54 -12.31
C ALA A 624 1.47 10.86 -10.93
N PRO A 625 1.61 11.44 -9.70
CA PRO A 625 2.33 12.65 -9.34
C PRO A 625 3.70 12.40 -8.68
N GLY A 626 4.07 11.14 -8.34
CA GLY A 626 5.20 10.86 -7.48
C GLY A 626 6.54 10.85 -8.20
N ASN A 627 7.55 11.51 -7.64
CA ASN A 627 8.94 11.44 -8.06
C ASN A 627 9.79 10.67 -7.07
N THR A 628 9.60 10.96 -5.77
CA THR A 628 10.31 10.33 -4.66
C THR A 628 9.32 9.89 -3.60
N MET A 629 9.67 8.86 -2.86
CA MET A 629 8.88 8.34 -1.76
C MET A 629 9.76 7.51 -0.83
N SER A 630 9.53 7.54 0.47
CA SER A 630 10.09 6.56 1.40
C SER A 630 9.38 5.22 1.29
N SER A 631 10.04 4.13 1.68
CA SER A 631 9.42 2.80 1.76
C SER A 631 8.86 2.54 3.16
N TRP A 632 7.80 1.76 3.26
CA TRP A 632 7.25 1.32 4.55
C TRP A 632 8.26 0.53 5.40
N THR A 633 9.30 -0.01 4.77
CA THR A 633 10.40 -0.75 5.42
C THR A 633 11.57 0.14 5.87
N ASP A 634 11.58 1.40 5.48
CA ASP A 634 12.62 2.35 5.90
C ASP A 634 12.51 2.68 7.39
N SER A 635 13.58 3.20 7.97
CA SER A 635 13.54 3.70 9.35
C SER A 635 12.48 4.78 9.53
N LEU A 636 11.94 4.91 10.74
CA LEU A 636 10.94 5.94 11.04
C LEU A 636 11.47 7.35 10.73
N GLU A 637 12.76 7.60 10.97
CA GLU A 637 13.42 8.87 10.69
C GLU A 637 13.38 9.20 9.20
N VAL A 638 13.80 8.26 8.31
CA VAL A 638 13.74 8.46 6.85
C VAL A 638 12.32 8.76 6.40
N ARG A 639 11.33 8.02 6.91
CA ARG A 639 9.93 8.16 6.52
C ARG A 639 9.28 9.48 6.98
N THR A 640 9.74 10.04 8.10
CA THR A 640 9.12 11.24 8.68
C THR A 640 9.89 12.52 8.41
N GLU A 641 11.19 12.46 8.17
CA GLU A 641 12.04 13.64 8.01
C GLU A 641 12.48 13.89 6.57
N THR A 642 12.24 12.93 5.68
CA THR A 642 12.52 13.04 4.25
C THR A 642 11.28 12.70 3.42
N VAL A 643 11.35 12.97 2.13
CA VAL A 643 10.38 12.49 1.14
C VAL A 643 10.93 11.27 0.39
N GLY A 644 11.87 10.55 1.03
CA GLY A 644 12.51 9.37 0.49
C GLY A 644 13.38 9.64 -0.73
N TYR A 645 13.50 8.63 -1.56
CA TYR A 645 14.39 8.57 -2.73
C TYR A 645 13.59 8.31 -4.01
N ALA A 646 14.22 8.53 -5.18
CA ALA A 646 13.58 8.40 -6.49
C ALA A 646 12.89 7.03 -6.69
N PHE A 647 11.78 7.03 -7.41
CA PHE A 647 11.16 5.80 -7.87
C PHE A 647 12.05 5.07 -8.89
N PRO A 648 11.89 3.75 -9.07
CA PRO A 648 12.51 3.03 -10.17
C PRO A 648 12.25 3.74 -11.51
N TYR A 649 13.27 3.85 -12.35
CA TYR A 649 13.22 4.51 -13.67
C TYR A 649 12.84 6.02 -13.63
N VAL A 650 12.93 6.66 -12.49
CA VAL A 650 12.84 8.12 -12.32
C VAL A 650 14.20 8.65 -11.90
N GLN A 651 14.71 9.61 -12.64
CA GLN A 651 15.91 10.35 -12.31
C GLN A 651 15.52 11.65 -11.61
N CYS A 652 16.21 11.97 -10.52
CA CYS A 652 16.01 13.20 -9.77
C CYS A 652 17.35 13.89 -9.54
N LYS A 653 17.38 15.21 -9.68
CA LYS A 653 18.53 16.03 -9.35
C LYS A 653 18.09 17.32 -8.65
N VAL A 654 19.03 17.95 -7.95
CA VAL A 654 18.86 19.28 -7.36
C VAL A 654 19.83 20.22 -8.05
N VAL A 655 19.33 21.31 -8.61
CA VAL A 655 20.14 22.26 -9.38
C VAL A 655 20.10 23.65 -8.75
N ASP A 656 21.18 24.37 -8.89
CA ASP A 656 21.22 25.78 -8.58
C ASP A 656 20.29 26.54 -9.54
N PRO A 657 19.31 27.31 -9.05
CA PRO A 657 18.30 27.96 -9.91
C PRO A 657 18.85 29.00 -10.86
N GLU A 658 20.03 29.59 -10.57
CA GLU A 658 20.65 30.66 -11.41
C GLU A 658 21.53 30.02 -12.50
N THR A 659 22.28 28.99 -12.16
CA THR A 659 23.27 28.41 -13.07
C THR A 659 22.80 27.13 -13.76
N GLY A 660 21.72 26.48 -13.29
CA GLY A 660 21.23 25.19 -13.78
C GLY A 660 22.15 24.00 -13.46
N ARG A 661 23.24 24.21 -12.72
CA ARG A 661 24.20 23.17 -12.37
C ARG A 661 23.75 22.37 -11.17
N GLU A 662 23.98 21.06 -11.21
CA GLU A 662 23.69 20.18 -10.06
C GLU A 662 24.51 20.60 -8.84
N VAL A 663 23.86 20.64 -7.67
CA VAL A 663 24.49 21.00 -6.39
C VAL A 663 24.88 19.76 -5.60
N PRO A 664 25.92 19.83 -4.76
CA PRO A 664 26.34 18.70 -3.91
C PRO A 664 25.29 18.38 -2.84
N PRO A 665 25.35 17.17 -2.22
CA PRO A 665 24.51 16.82 -1.08
C PRO A 665 24.55 17.86 0.03
N GLY A 666 23.41 18.09 0.69
CA GLY A 666 23.23 19.08 1.76
C GLY A 666 23.02 20.52 1.28
N VAL A 667 23.16 20.80 -0.02
CA VAL A 667 22.94 22.12 -0.59
C VAL A 667 21.53 22.22 -1.18
N ASN A 668 20.82 23.31 -0.88
CA ASN A 668 19.50 23.58 -1.42
C ASN A 668 19.59 24.06 -2.88
N GLY A 669 18.64 23.60 -3.68
CA GLY A 669 18.46 24.02 -5.06
C GLY A 669 17.08 23.65 -5.58
N GLU A 670 16.79 23.91 -6.86
CA GLU A 670 15.55 23.50 -7.49
C GLU A 670 15.54 21.98 -7.72
N PHE A 671 14.46 21.34 -7.35
CA PHE A 671 14.24 19.91 -7.65
C PHE A 671 13.82 19.73 -9.10
N CYS A 672 14.52 18.87 -9.82
CA CYS A 672 14.21 18.49 -11.19
C CYS A 672 14.04 16.96 -11.29
N ALA A 673 13.10 16.52 -12.13
CA ALA A 673 12.81 15.10 -12.34
C ALA A 673 12.71 14.77 -13.84
N LYS A 674 13.04 13.50 -14.18
CA LYS A 674 12.90 12.95 -15.52
C LYS A 674 12.61 11.46 -15.43
N GLY A 675 11.55 10.99 -16.10
CA GLY A 675 11.22 9.56 -16.07
C GLY A 675 9.89 9.23 -16.74
N TYR A 676 9.49 7.96 -16.59
CA TYR A 676 8.24 7.45 -17.15
C TYR A 676 6.99 8.18 -16.63
N ASN A 677 7.08 8.79 -15.46
CA ASN A 677 6.00 9.48 -14.77
C ASN A 677 5.73 10.89 -15.28
N GLN A 678 6.58 11.43 -16.16
CA GLN A 678 6.48 12.78 -16.69
C GLN A 678 5.30 12.91 -17.65
N MET A 679 4.51 13.99 -17.49
CA MET A 679 3.39 14.32 -18.37
C MET A 679 3.79 14.45 -19.84
N LYS A 680 2.84 14.24 -20.75
CA LYS A 680 3.03 14.58 -22.18
C LYS A 680 3.14 16.08 -22.45
N GLY A 681 2.64 16.90 -21.54
CA GLY A 681 2.61 18.34 -21.63
C GLY A 681 1.29 18.92 -21.17
N TYR A 682 1.16 20.24 -21.27
CA TYR A 682 -0.10 20.96 -21.00
C TYR A 682 -0.95 21.06 -22.27
N TYR A 683 -2.21 20.63 -22.18
CA TYR A 683 -3.13 20.64 -23.30
C TYR A 683 -3.32 22.06 -23.87
N LYS A 684 -3.08 22.25 -25.16
CA LYS A 684 -3.13 23.54 -25.90
C LYS A 684 -2.18 24.62 -25.39
N MET A 685 -1.17 24.27 -24.57
CA MET A 685 -0.22 25.23 -23.99
C MET A 685 1.24 24.82 -24.23
N PRO A 686 1.72 24.82 -25.48
CA PRO A 686 3.07 24.34 -25.81
C PRO A 686 4.18 25.17 -25.18
N GLU A 687 3.97 26.48 -25.03
CA GLU A 687 4.96 27.36 -24.41
C GLU A 687 5.10 27.14 -22.91
N ALA A 688 3.99 26.94 -22.21
CA ALA A 688 4.01 26.56 -20.80
C ALA A 688 4.69 25.19 -20.60
N THR A 689 4.52 24.27 -21.55
CA THR A 689 5.21 22.97 -21.53
C THR A 689 6.72 23.15 -21.67
N ARG A 690 7.20 23.96 -22.63
CA ARG A 690 8.63 24.27 -22.83
C ARG A 690 9.27 25.01 -21.65
N GLN A 691 8.50 25.81 -20.92
CA GLN A 691 8.96 26.47 -19.69
C GLN A 691 9.09 25.52 -18.50
N THR A 692 8.36 24.40 -18.54
CA THR A 692 8.32 23.43 -17.43
C THR A 692 9.26 22.26 -17.69
N ILE A 693 9.40 21.84 -18.96
CA ILE A 693 10.28 20.75 -19.39
C ILE A 693 11.33 21.36 -20.31
N ASP A 694 12.59 21.26 -19.92
CA ASP A 694 13.71 21.79 -20.68
C ASP A 694 14.05 20.95 -21.93
N GLU A 695 15.01 21.42 -22.73
CA GLU A 695 15.43 20.74 -23.97
C GLU A 695 16.08 19.38 -23.73
N GLU A 696 16.65 19.15 -22.54
CA GLU A 696 17.22 17.87 -22.13
C GLU A 696 16.15 16.90 -21.61
N GLY A 697 14.90 17.34 -21.45
CA GLY A 697 13.76 16.60 -20.96
C GLY A 697 13.65 16.56 -19.43
N TRP A 698 14.31 17.45 -18.70
CA TRP A 698 14.12 17.63 -17.28
C TRP A 698 12.92 18.50 -16.98
N LEU A 699 12.07 18.03 -16.09
CA LEU A 699 10.96 18.80 -15.56
C LEU A 699 11.44 19.60 -14.36
N HIS A 700 11.31 20.91 -14.44
CA HIS A 700 11.60 21.89 -13.39
C HIS A 700 10.39 22.04 -12.49
N SER A 701 10.52 21.62 -11.22
CA SER A 701 9.37 21.57 -10.31
C SER A 701 8.95 22.93 -9.75
N GLY A 702 9.86 23.88 -9.71
CA GLY A 702 9.70 25.14 -8.99
C GLY A 702 9.70 24.97 -7.46
N ASP A 703 10.02 23.78 -6.96
CA ASP A 703 10.16 23.49 -5.54
C ASP A 703 11.65 23.36 -5.17
N LEU A 704 11.99 23.82 -3.99
CA LEU A 704 13.34 23.75 -3.44
C LEU A 704 13.51 22.46 -2.64
N ALA A 705 14.64 21.80 -2.84
CA ALA A 705 15.01 20.59 -2.14
C ALA A 705 16.51 20.54 -1.83
N CYS A 706 16.89 19.67 -0.91
CA CYS A 706 18.25 19.18 -0.75
C CYS A 706 18.25 17.66 -0.76
N ARG A 707 19.38 17.05 -1.14
CA ARG A 707 19.60 15.61 -1.13
C ARG A 707 20.63 15.28 -0.04
N ASP A 708 20.41 14.23 0.74
CA ASP A 708 21.44 13.74 1.66
C ASP A 708 22.44 12.81 0.95
N GLU A 709 23.48 12.39 1.67
CA GLU A 709 24.50 11.47 1.14
C GLU A 709 23.96 10.06 0.85
N ALA A 710 22.85 9.67 1.50
CA ALA A 710 22.17 8.38 1.27
C ALA A 710 21.23 8.41 0.04
N GLY A 711 21.01 9.59 -0.56
CA GLY A 711 20.16 9.77 -1.72
C GLY A 711 18.70 10.09 -1.40
N ASN A 712 18.35 10.35 -0.13
CA ASN A 712 17.02 10.83 0.22
C ASN A 712 16.89 12.34 -0.05
N TYR A 713 15.69 12.75 -0.37
CA TYR A 713 15.37 14.16 -0.62
C TYR A 713 14.57 14.76 0.53
N LYS A 714 14.84 16.03 0.81
CA LYS A 714 14.04 16.85 1.72
C LYS A 714 13.57 18.09 0.97
N ILE A 715 12.26 18.34 0.95
CA ILE A 715 11.69 19.54 0.36
C ILE A 715 11.80 20.67 1.35
N THR A 716 12.50 21.73 0.98
CA THR A 716 12.83 22.87 1.84
C THR A 716 11.95 24.09 1.56
N GLY A 717 11.15 24.07 0.49
CA GLY A 717 10.20 25.14 0.19
C GLY A 717 9.78 25.21 -1.27
N ARG A 718 9.25 26.34 -1.66
CA ARG A 718 9.00 26.68 -3.06
C ARG A 718 9.91 27.81 -3.50
N LEU A 719 10.39 27.73 -4.71
CA LEU A 719 11.26 28.76 -5.28
C LEU A 719 10.58 30.13 -5.22
N LYS A 720 9.29 30.23 -5.56
CA LYS A 720 8.49 31.45 -5.49
C LYS A 720 8.07 31.92 -4.09
N ASP A 721 8.13 31.03 -3.09
CA ASP A 721 7.79 31.33 -1.68
C ASP A 721 9.06 31.58 -0.84
N MET A 722 10.24 31.40 -1.42
CA MET A 722 11.51 31.72 -0.80
C MET A 722 11.55 33.24 -0.55
N ILE A 723 11.93 33.65 0.65
CA ILE A 723 11.97 35.01 1.07
C ILE A 723 13.40 35.54 0.83
N ILE A 724 13.54 36.56 0.01
CA ILE A 724 14.84 37.14 -0.27
C ILE A 724 15.02 38.41 0.60
N ARG A 725 15.73 38.26 1.70
CA ARG A 725 15.93 39.29 2.69
C ARG A 725 17.34 39.87 2.61
N GLY A 726 17.48 41.02 1.99
CA GLY A 726 18.79 41.72 1.88
C GLY A 726 19.86 40.89 1.17
N GLY A 727 19.46 40.04 0.20
CA GLY A 727 20.35 39.15 -0.53
C GLY A 727 20.54 37.75 0.13
N GLU A 728 19.96 37.52 1.29
CA GLU A 728 19.96 36.21 1.97
C GLU A 728 18.66 35.46 1.68
N ASN A 729 18.77 34.20 1.29
CA ASN A 729 17.63 33.30 1.04
C ASN A 729 17.14 32.72 2.33
N ILE A 730 15.89 32.99 2.67
CA ILE A 730 15.20 32.38 3.84
C ILE A 730 14.16 31.38 3.32
N TYR A 731 14.23 30.17 3.83
CA TYR A 731 13.32 29.10 3.50
C TYR A 731 12.21 29.01 4.56
N PRO A 732 10.96 29.37 4.22
CA PRO A 732 9.84 29.40 5.18
C PRO A 732 9.69 28.13 5.99
N LYS A 733 9.86 26.97 5.35
CA LYS A 733 9.66 25.66 5.95
C LYS A 733 10.61 25.39 7.14
N GLU A 734 11.85 25.84 7.05
CA GLU A 734 12.82 25.69 8.16
C GLU A 734 12.33 26.39 9.43
N ILE A 735 11.73 27.56 9.25
CA ILE A 735 11.19 28.35 10.36
C ILE A 735 9.89 27.72 10.87
N GLU A 736 9.02 27.26 9.96
CA GLU A 736 7.77 26.57 10.28
C GLU A 736 8.03 25.29 11.10
N GLU A 737 8.95 24.43 10.65
CA GLU A 737 9.33 23.19 11.36
C GLU A 737 9.84 23.50 12.78
N PHE A 738 10.62 24.54 12.95
CA PHE A 738 11.11 24.94 14.26
C PHE A 738 9.99 25.48 15.17
N ILE A 739 9.16 26.39 14.68
CA ILE A 739 8.05 26.96 15.46
C ILE A 739 7.03 25.86 15.85
N TYR A 740 6.83 24.88 14.99
CA TYR A 740 5.92 23.76 15.24
C TYR A 740 6.35 22.91 16.44
N THR A 741 7.62 22.95 16.87
CA THR A 741 8.09 22.26 18.07
C THR A 741 7.62 22.90 19.38
N HIS A 742 7.04 24.12 19.32
CA HIS A 742 6.55 24.80 20.52
C HIS A 742 5.23 24.16 21.00
N PRO A 743 5.11 23.75 22.29
CA PRO A 743 3.96 22.98 22.79
C PRO A 743 2.58 23.64 22.61
N ALA A 744 2.54 24.98 22.53
CA ALA A 744 1.28 25.72 22.35
C ALA A 744 0.88 25.87 20.88
N VAL A 745 1.75 25.53 19.92
CA VAL A 745 1.51 25.72 18.49
C VAL A 745 0.80 24.52 17.91
N LYS A 746 -0.38 24.78 17.33
CA LYS A 746 -1.19 23.79 16.60
C LYS A 746 -0.78 23.71 15.13
N ASP A 747 -0.52 24.87 14.48
CA ASP A 747 -0.08 24.95 13.09
C ASP A 747 0.61 26.30 12.86
N VAL A 748 1.49 26.37 11.84
CA VAL A 748 2.24 27.58 11.52
C VAL A 748 2.54 27.65 10.03
N GLN A 749 2.43 28.87 9.47
CA GLN A 749 2.85 29.18 8.11
C GLN A 749 3.71 30.43 8.12
N VAL A 750 4.83 30.39 7.39
CA VAL A 750 5.71 31.56 7.22
C VAL A 750 5.62 32.07 5.78
N ILE A 751 5.45 33.37 5.65
CA ILE A 751 5.31 34.07 4.37
C ILE A 751 6.27 35.25 4.28
N GLY A 752 6.68 35.60 3.05
CA GLY A 752 7.39 36.81 2.78
C GLY A 752 6.44 38.00 2.63
N VAL A 753 6.72 39.08 3.30
CA VAL A 753 6.02 40.39 3.13
C VAL A 753 6.99 41.46 2.64
N PRO A 754 6.54 42.45 1.82
CA PRO A 754 7.41 43.48 1.31
C PRO A 754 8.08 44.31 2.41
N ASP A 755 9.36 44.63 2.26
CA ASP A 755 10.09 45.52 3.14
C ASP A 755 10.94 46.53 2.33
N LYS A 756 10.88 47.81 2.69
CA LYS A 756 11.57 48.88 1.96
C LYS A 756 13.11 48.80 2.04
N LYS A 757 13.63 48.18 3.10
CA LYS A 757 15.09 48.13 3.33
C LYS A 757 15.70 46.81 2.83
N TYR A 758 15.02 45.70 3.06
CA TYR A 758 15.55 44.37 2.79
C TYR A 758 14.88 43.67 1.60
N GLY A 759 13.93 44.33 0.91
CA GLY A 759 13.13 43.73 -0.16
C GLY A 759 11.96 42.96 0.39
N GLU A 760 12.25 41.96 1.20
CA GLU A 760 11.26 41.16 1.92
C GLU A 760 11.66 40.96 3.38
N GLU A 761 10.67 40.71 4.22
CA GLU A 761 10.78 40.26 5.60
C GLU A 761 9.91 39.03 5.86
N ALA A 762 10.33 38.16 6.79
CA ALA A 762 9.54 37.00 7.19
C ALA A 762 8.42 37.36 8.17
N MET A 763 7.25 36.82 7.93
CA MET A 763 6.08 36.86 8.82
C MET A 763 5.64 35.46 9.16
N ALA A 764 5.55 35.13 10.45
CA ALA A 764 5.00 33.87 10.96
C ALA A 764 3.53 34.05 11.33
N CYS A 765 2.65 33.30 10.69
CA CYS A 765 1.24 33.20 11.02
C CYS A 765 1.03 31.89 11.82
N ILE A 766 0.56 31.97 13.04
CA ILE A 766 0.55 30.87 14.02
C ILE A 766 -0.87 30.60 14.50
N VAL A 767 -1.30 29.35 14.45
CA VAL A 767 -2.50 28.85 15.09
C VAL A 767 -2.13 28.17 16.40
N LEU A 768 -2.68 28.59 17.50
CA LEU A 768 -2.46 27.97 18.81
C LEU A 768 -3.49 26.84 19.11
N HIS A 769 -3.11 25.92 19.97
CA HIS A 769 -4.06 24.96 20.55
C HIS A 769 -5.11 25.70 21.37
N GLU A 770 -6.31 25.14 21.45
CA GLU A 770 -7.44 25.72 22.19
C GLU A 770 -7.05 25.94 23.67
N GLY A 771 -7.33 27.14 24.17
CA GLY A 771 -7.00 27.54 25.54
C GLY A 771 -5.54 27.92 25.78
N GLN A 772 -4.65 27.75 24.82
CA GLN A 772 -3.24 28.18 24.92
C GLN A 772 -3.13 29.70 24.60
N ARG A 773 -2.18 30.34 25.27
CA ARG A 773 -1.83 31.75 25.01
C ARG A 773 -0.31 31.89 24.99
N VAL A 774 0.18 32.53 23.97
CA VAL A 774 1.60 32.88 23.80
C VAL A 774 1.65 34.31 23.25
N THR A 775 2.52 35.15 23.77
CA THR A 775 2.73 36.49 23.25
C THR A 775 3.72 36.49 22.09
N GLU A 776 3.74 37.55 21.31
CA GLU A 776 4.74 37.72 20.23
C GLU A 776 6.18 37.71 20.79
N GLU A 777 6.38 38.36 21.96
CA GLU A 777 7.67 38.41 22.63
C GLU A 777 8.16 37.03 23.07
N GLU A 778 7.28 36.23 23.66
CA GLU A 778 7.59 34.87 24.11
C GLU A 778 7.92 33.97 22.92
N MET A 779 7.14 34.02 21.85
CA MET A 779 7.40 33.27 20.63
C MET A 779 8.71 33.74 19.96
N ARG A 780 8.97 35.01 19.91
CA ARG A 780 10.22 35.57 19.39
C ARG A 780 11.41 35.15 20.23
N ALA A 781 11.31 35.14 21.54
CA ALA A 781 12.33 34.64 22.45
C ALA A 781 12.58 33.14 22.27
N PHE A 782 11.54 32.35 22.02
CA PHE A 782 11.67 30.93 21.72
C PHE A 782 12.49 30.68 20.44
N ILE A 783 12.29 31.50 19.41
CA ILE A 783 12.98 31.38 18.11
C ILE A 783 14.41 31.93 18.22
N MET A 784 14.60 33.04 18.94
CA MET A 784 15.91 33.68 19.10
C MET A 784 16.89 32.77 19.83
N GLY A 785 18.12 32.68 19.30
CA GLY A 785 19.18 31.82 19.85
C GLY A 785 19.12 30.36 19.37
N ARG A 786 18.08 29.99 18.63
CA ARG A 786 17.94 28.66 18.02
C ARG A 786 18.05 28.70 16.50
N LEU A 787 17.53 29.74 15.88
CA LEU A 787 17.71 30.03 14.45
C LEU A 787 18.65 31.22 14.25
N ALA A 788 19.29 31.29 13.09
CA ALA A 788 20.12 32.43 12.71
C ALA A 788 19.28 33.73 12.72
N ARG A 789 19.90 34.85 13.14
CA ARG A 789 19.20 36.11 13.38
C ARG A 789 18.37 36.61 12.17
N HIS A 790 18.84 36.38 10.96
CA HIS A 790 18.13 36.80 9.74
C HIS A 790 16.87 35.97 9.46
N LYS A 791 16.78 34.75 10.02
CA LYS A 791 15.64 33.82 9.90
C LYS A 791 14.55 34.07 10.95
N VAL A 792 14.81 34.89 11.97
CA VAL A 792 13.81 35.20 13.00
C VAL A 792 12.72 36.09 12.34
N PRO A 793 11.44 35.65 12.32
CA PRO A 793 10.37 36.45 11.69
C PRO A 793 10.26 37.82 12.33
N ARG A 794 10.21 38.85 11.48
CA ARG A 794 9.98 40.20 11.94
C ARG A 794 8.58 40.42 12.44
N TYR A 795 7.61 39.77 11.80
CA TYR A 795 6.20 39.83 12.18
C TYR A 795 5.74 38.48 12.66
N ILE A 796 4.97 38.44 13.74
CA ILE A 796 4.31 37.26 14.27
C ILE A 796 2.85 37.59 14.41
N ASP A 797 1.98 36.75 13.85
CA ASP A 797 0.54 36.93 13.86
C ASP A 797 -0.14 35.66 14.34
N PHE A 798 -0.97 35.76 15.35
CA PHE A 798 -1.79 34.65 15.84
C PHE A 798 -3.14 34.69 15.14
N VAL A 799 -3.46 33.61 14.43
CA VAL A 799 -4.64 33.48 13.57
C VAL A 799 -5.48 32.29 13.98
N GLU A 800 -6.77 32.30 13.66
CA GLU A 800 -7.68 31.18 13.94
C GLU A 800 -7.50 30.00 12.96
N GLY A 801 -7.02 30.27 11.76
CA GLY A 801 -6.76 29.28 10.71
C GLY A 801 -6.16 29.89 9.46
N PHE A 802 -5.92 29.08 8.44
CA PHE A 802 -5.33 29.50 7.17
C PHE A 802 -6.34 29.37 6.02
N PRO A 803 -6.30 30.26 5.02
CA PRO A 803 -7.09 30.10 3.81
C PRO A 803 -6.62 28.86 3.04
N MET A 804 -7.55 27.98 2.70
CA MET A 804 -7.29 26.71 2.01
C MET A 804 -8.09 26.61 0.71
N ASN A 805 -7.59 25.80 -0.24
CA ASN A 805 -8.37 25.38 -1.39
C ASN A 805 -9.23 24.14 -1.06
N ALA A 806 -10.06 23.69 -2.02
CA ALA A 806 -10.93 22.52 -1.86
C ALA A 806 -10.18 21.18 -1.62
N ALA A 807 -8.90 21.13 -1.94
CA ALA A 807 -8.04 19.97 -1.68
C ALA A 807 -7.31 20.06 -0.32
N GLY A 808 -7.64 21.07 0.51
CA GLY A 808 -7.02 21.27 1.82
C GLY A 808 -5.63 21.91 1.78
N LYS A 809 -5.20 22.43 0.63
CA LYS A 809 -3.90 23.10 0.47
C LYS A 809 -3.99 24.57 0.89
N ILE A 810 -3.05 25.00 1.73
CA ILE A 810 -2.94 26.38 2.23
C ILE A 810 -2.56 27.33 1.08
N LEU A 811 -3.22 28.47 1.02
CA LEU A 811 -3.08 29.49 -0.03
C LEU A 811 -2.21 30.65 0.49
N LYS A 812 -0.87 30.46 0.52
CA LYS A 812 0.08 31.46 1.03
C LYS A 812 -0.03 32.82 0.32
N TYR A 813 -0.38 32.85 -0.98
CA TYR A 813 -0.58 34.10 -1.70
C TYR A 813 -1.72 34.96 -1.10
N LYS A 814 -2.84 34.33 -0.68
CA LYS A 814 -3.93 35.05 0.02
C LYS A 814 -3.48 35.55 1.38
N MET A 815 -2.74 34.72 2.11
CA MET A 815 -2.17 35.12 3.41
C MET A 815 -1.23 36.36 3.22
N ARG A 816 -0.41 36.36 2.16
CA ARG A 816 0.45 37.51 1.82
C ARG A 816 -0.37 38.74 1.51
N GLU A 817 -1.41 38.66 0.69
CA GLU A 817 -2.31 39.78 0.36
C GLU A 817 -2.99 40.35 1.60
N GLU A 818 -3.46 39.50 2.51
CA GLU A 818 -4.09 39.88 3.78
C GLU A 818 -3.06 40.51 4.72
N ALA A 819 -1.85 39.99 4.82
CA ALA A 819 -0.78 40.49 5.63
C ALA A 819 -0.32 41.88 5.15
N VAL A 820 -0.17 42.07 3.84
CA VAL A 820 0.18 43.39 3.26
C VAL A 820 -0.86 44.45 3.62
N LYS A 821 -2.14 44.11 3.52
CA LYS A 821 -3.25 45.00 3.93
C LYS A 821 -3.25 45.27 5.45
N LYS A 822 -3.06 44.26 6.27
CA LYS A 822 -3.05 44.34 7.74
C LYS A 822 -1.89 45.20 8.25
N LEU A 823 -0.71 45.08 7.63
CA LEU A 823 0.52 45.75 8.03
C LEU A 823 0.69 47.11 7.33
N ASN A 824 -0.19 47.48 6.38
CA ASN A 824 -0.08 48.68 5.55
C ASN A 824 1.29 48.80 4.83
N LEU A 825 1.77 47.70 4.27
CA LEU A 825 3.06 47.58 3.57
C LEU A 825 2.95 47.96 2.09
#